data_43f7de2fa415f6384200dc5114e3b30e
#
_entry.id   43f7de2fa415f6384200dc5114e3b30e
#
_cell.length_a   1.000
_cell.length_b   1.000
_cell.length_c   1.000
_cell.angle_alpha   90.00
_cell.angle_beta   90.00
_cell.angle_gamma   90.00
#
_symmetry.space_group_name_H-M   'P 1'
#
loop_
_entity.id
_entity.type
_entity.pdbx_description
1 polymer ?
#
loop_
_entity_poly.entity_id
_entity_poly.type
_entity_poly.pdbx_seq_one_letter_code
_entity_poly.pdbx_strand_id
1 'polypeptide(L)'
;MNTQKTLTLLDPVLLKPALLSSFAKLSPRVQWRNPVMFVVFVGSILTTLLWLQALQGGGEAPAGFILAVAIWLWFTVLFANFAEALAEGRSKAQAASLRDLKKSTLAKKYKAASNNVWLGTAWSSEQAENLRKGDVVLVETNDTIPLDGEVIEGVASVDESAITGESAPVVRESGGDFSAVTGGTRVLSDWLVVRITVNPGESFLDRMISMVEGAKRQKTPNEIALTILLVALTIVFLVVTVTLLPYSMFSVEASKAGTVVSLTALVALLVCLIPTTIGGLLSAVGVAGMSRMMQANVIATSGRAVEAAGDVDVLLLDKTGTITHGNRQASAFLPAPGVSEARLARAALQASLADETPEGRSIVDLARRGKVDDSAVASAVFLPFTAQTRMSGVDLTQLGVEVEIRKGAVDAVRKHVQALQGEVPPEVLRIAESVARRGSTPLAVCEGNILLGVIELKDIVKSGIKERFGELRRMGIKTVMITGDNKLTAAAIAAEAGVDDFLAEATPEDKLKLIRQYQAEGRMVAMTGDGTNDAPALAQADVAVAMNSGTQAAKEAGNMVDLDSNPTKLLEVVETGKALLMTRGSLTTFSIANDVAKYFAILPAIFVTTYPQLSALNVMQLASPSSAILSAVIFNALIIVFLIPLALKGVKYRAVGAAALLRRNLLIYGLGGLVVPFVGIKAIDLLVSASGLV
;
A
#
# COMPACT_ATOMS: atom_id res chain seq x y z
N MET A 1 16.25 -18.73 -3.27
CA MET A 1 15.95 -17.56 -4.11
C MET A 1 14.85 -17.94 -5.10
N ASN A 2 13.59 -17.82 -4.71
CA ASN A 2 12.46 -17.83 -5.63
C ASN A 2 12.13 -16.39 -5.92
N THR A 3 12.74 -15.83 -6.97
CA THR A 3 12.31 -14.56 -7.56
C THR A 3 10.83 -14.69 -7.91
N GLN A 4 9.96 -14.01 -7.17
CA GLN A 4 8.55 -13.84 -7.56
C GLN A 4 8.56 -13.35 -9.02
N LYS A 5 8.16 -14.23 -9.95
CA LYS A 5 7.99 -13.84 -11.35
C LYS A 5 6.96 -12.73 -11.38
N THR A 6 7.42 -11.51 -11.63
CA THR A 6 6.52 -10.39 -11.90
C THR A 6 5.68 -10.77 -13.12
N LEU A 7 4.42 -11.14 -12.89
CA LEU A 7 3.48 -11.50 -13.95
C LEU A 7 3.36 -10.32 -14.92
N THR A 8 3.74 -10.53 -16.16
CA THR A 8 3.57 -9.52 -17.21
C THR A 8 2.08 -9.37 -17.53
N LEU A 9 1.66 -8.21 -18.03
CA LEU A 9 0.24 -7.95 -18.40
C LEU A 9 -0.29 -8.93 -19.45
N LEU A 10 0.59 -9.51 -20.27
CA LEU A 10 0.25 -10.44 -21.35
C LEU A 10 0.53 -11.90 -20.98
N ASP A 11 0.66 -12.21 -19.69
CA ASP A 11 0.86 -13.58 -19.26
C ASP A 11 -0.38 -14.42 -19.56
N PRO A 12 -0.25 -15.58 -20.27
CA PRO A 12 -1.37 -16.46 -20.59
C PRO A 12 -2.19 -16.91 -19.37
N VAL A 13 -1.54 -17.00 -18.19
CA VAL A 13 -2.17 -17.35 -16.91
C VAL A 13 -3.23 -16.31 -16.51
N LEU A 14 -3.04 -15.04 -16.87
CA LEU A 14 -3.98 -13.96 -16.61
C LEU A 14 -4.97 -13.74 -17.75
N LEU A 15 -4.52 -13.85 -19.01
CA LEU A 15 -5.32 -13.55 -20.20
C LEU A 15 -6.48 -14.52 -20.37
N LYS A 16 -6.22 -15.85 -20.27
CA LYS A 16 -7.25 -16.86 -20.51
C LYS A 16 -8.42 -16.79 -19.53
N PRO A 17 -8.20 -16.74 -18.20
CA PRO A 17 -9.30 -16.53 -17.24
C PRO A 17 -10.01 -15.19 -17.40
N ALA A 18 -9.29 -14.09 -17.74
CA ALA A 18 -9.89 -12.80 -17.96
C ALA A 18 -10.83 -12.79 -19.16
N LEU A 19 -10.44 -13.47 -20.25
CA LEU A 19 -11.28 -13.62 -21.44
C LEU A 19 -12.58 -14.38 -21.11
N LEU A 20 -12.49 -15.51 -20.42
CA LEU A 20 -13.69 -16.26 -20.00
C LEU A 20 -14.58 -15.46 -19.05
N SER A 21 -13.98 -14.76 -18.11
CA SER A 21 -14.69 -13.89 -17.17
C SER A 21 -15.40 -12.71 -17.87
N SER A 22 -14.84 -12.18 -18.96
CA SER A 22 -15.46 -11.08 -19.70
C SER A 22 -16.82 -11.48 -20.30
N PHE A 23 -16.98 -12.72 -20.74
CA PHE A 23 -18.27 -13.27 -21.18
C PHE A 23 -19.23 -13.52 -20.02
N ALA A 24 -18.75 -14.05 -18.91
CA ALA A 24 -19.57 -14.27 -17.72
C ALA A 24 -20.14 -12.96 -17.15
N LYS A 25 -19.41 -11.86 -17.31
CA LYS A 25 -19.84 -10.51 -16.90
C LYS A 25 -20.90 -9.88 -17.81
N LEU A 26 -21.33 -10.49 -18.93
CA LEU A 26 -22.43 -10.01 -19.78
C LEU A 26 -23.82 -10.14 -19.11
N SER A 27 -23.89 -10.63 -17.89
CA SER A 27 -25.14 -10.68 -17.13
C SER A 27 -25.71 -9.27 -16.86
N PRO A 28 -27.02 -9.02 -17.10
CA PRO A 28 -27.66 -7.72 -16.85
C PRO A 28 -27.45 -7.19 -15.43
N ARG A 29 -27.40 -8.09 -14.43
CA ARG A 29 -27.18 -7.75 -13.01
C ARG A 29 -25.78 -7.17 -12.78
N VAL A 30 -24.79 -7.61 -13.54
CA VAL A 30 -23.43 -7.10 -13.47
C VAL A 30 -23.33 -5.77 -14.20
N GLN A 31 -23.88 -5.71 -15.42
CA GLN A 31 -23.84 -4.51 -16.26
C GLN A 31 -24.55 -3.31 -15.60
N TRP A 32 -25.66 -3.54 -14.88
CA TRP A 32 -26.38 -2.49 -14.14
C TRP A 32 -25.53 -1.70 -13.14
N ARG A 33 -24.45 -2.30 -12.64
CA ARG A 33 -23.52 -1.63 -11.69
C ARG A 33 -22.73 -0.49 -12.35
N ASN A 34 -22.63 -0.49 -13.68
CA ASN A 34 -21.96 0.54 -14.46
C ASN A 34 -22.98 1.13 -15.47
N PRO A 35 -23.63 2.26 -15.13
CA PRO A 35 -24.71 2.82 -15.94
C PRO A 35 -24.31 3.12 -17.38
N VAL A 36 -23.09 3.59 -17.62
CA VAL A 36 -22.58 3.85 -18.97
C VAL A 36 -22.52 2.57 -19.80
N MET A 37 -21.88 1.53 -19.25
CA MET A 37 -21.76 0.25 -19.96
C MET A 37 -23.10 -0.48 -20.08
N PHE A 38 -24.03 -0.25 -19.16
CA PHE A 38 -25.39 -0.78 -19.26
C PHE A 38 -26.13 -0.21 -20.47
N VAL A 39 -26.00 1.08 -20.77
CA VAL A 39 -26.58 1.68 -21.96
C VAL A 39 -25.98 1.08 -23.22
N VAL A 40 -24.67 0.85 -23.28
CA VAL A 40 -24.02 0.17 -24.40
C VAL A 40 -24.52 -1.27 -24.55
N PHE A 41 -24.66 -2.00 -23.44
CA PHE A 41 -25.19 -3.36 -23.41
C PHE A 41 -26.63 -3.43 -23.97
N VAL A 42 -27.51 -2.52 -23.51
CA VAL A 42 -28.89 -2.42 -24.05
C VAL A 42 -28.88 -2.05 -25.54
N GLY A 43 -28.02 -1.10 -25.95
CA GLY A 43 -27.80 -0.74 -27.34
C GLY A 43 -27.36 -1.92 -28.23
N SER A 44 -26.44 -2.78 -27.66
CA SER A 44 -25.99 -3.99 -28.36
C SER A 44 -27.12 -5.00 -28.57
N ILE A 45 -27.99 -5.17 -27.58
CA ILE A 45 -29.19 -6.03 -27.72
C ILE A 45 -30.12 -5.46 -28.74
N LEU A 46 -30.44 -4.16 -28.68
CA LEU A 46 -31.36 -3.49 -29.59
C LEU A 46 -30.88 -3.58 -31.05
N THR A 47 -29.60 -3.29 -31.31
CA THR A 47 -29.04 -3.40 -32.67
C THR A 47 -29.03 -4.85 -33.19
N THR A 48 -28.85 -5.84 -32.29
CA THR A 48 -28.96 -7.25 -32.66
C THR A 48 -30.40 -7.60 -33.07
N LEU A 49 -31.41 -7.08 -32.38
CA LEU A 49 -32.82 -7.25 -32.75
C LEU A 49 -33.15 -6.56 -34.07
N LEU A 50 -32.64 -5.35 -34.28
CA LEU A 50 -32.79 -4.65 -35.56
C LEU A 50 -32.14 -5.41 -36.72
N TRP A 51 -31.01 -6.05 -36.52
CA TRP A 51 -30.39 -6.92 -37.49
C TRP A 51 -31.27 -8.13 -37.83
N LEU A 52 -31.84 -8.81 -36.82
CA LEU A 52 -32.77 -9.91 -37.04
C LEU A 52 -34.01 -9.47 -37.82
N GLN A 53 -34.54 -8.27 -37.55
CA GLN A 53 -35.63 -7.66 -38.29
C GLN A 53 -35.22 -7.37 -39.76
N ALA A 54 -34.01 -6.86 -39.97
CA ALA A 54 -33.49 -6.58 -41.32
C ALA A 54 -33.35 -7.85 -42.18
N LEU A 55 -33.00 -9.00 -41.59
CA LEU A 55 -32.98 -10.29 -42.27
C LEU A 55 -34.35 -10.76 -42.74
N GLN A 56 -35.44 -10.30 -42.12
CA GLN A 56 -36.83 -10.58 -42.48
C GLN A 56 -37.40 -9.59 -43.52
N GLY A 57 -36.57 -8.69 -44.05
CA GLY A 57 -36.96 -7.72 -45.05
C GLY A 57 -37.53 -6.39 -44.52
N GLY A 58 -37.57 -6.20 -43.20
CA GLY A 58 -38.09 -4.97 -42.56
C GLY A 58 -36.99 -4.01 -42.05
N GLY A 59 -35.80 -4.03 -42.64
CA GLY A 59 -34.64 -3.26 -42.15
C GLY A 59 -34.67 -1.77 -42.53
N GLU A 60 -34.28 -0.90 -41.59
CA GLU A 60 -34.08 0.55 -41.78
C GLU A 60 -32.78 0.88 -42.56
N ALA A 61 -31.83 -0.08 -42.58
CA ALA A 61 -30.54 0.02 -43.24
C ALA A 61 -30.10 -1.38 -43.75
N PRO A 62 -29.04 -1.48 -44.55
CA PRO A 62 -28.53 -2.78 -45.01
C PRO A 62 -28.17 -3.70 -43.82
N ALA A 63 -28.62 -4.96 -43.90
CA ALA A 63 -28.42 -5.92 -42.80
C ALA A 63 -26.93 -6.10 -42.41
N GLY A 64 -26.02 -6.04 -43.40
CA GLY A 64 -24.57 -6.11 -43.17
C GLY A 64 -24.04 -4.95 -42.30
N PHE A 65 -24.52 -3.73 -42.55
CA PHE A 65 -24.18 -2.55 -41.77
C PHE A 65 -24.65 -2.67 -40.30
N ILE A 66 -25.94 -3.05 -40.12
CA ILE A 66 -26.53 -3.21 -38.79
C ILE A 66 -25.75 -4.30 -37.99
N LEU A 67 -25.42 -5.41 -38.65
CA LEU A 67 -24.62 -6.47 -38.05
C LEU A 67 -23.22 -5.97 -37.64
N ALA A 68 -22.54 -5.23 -38.52
CA ALA A 68 -21.21 -4.69 -38.20
C ALA A 68 -21.26 -3.77 -37.00
N VAL A 69 -22.25 -2.86 -36.93
CA VAL A 69 -22.45 -2.00 -35.76
C VAL A 69 -22.73 -2.84 -34.51
N ALA A 70 -23.61 -3.83 -34.55
CA ALA A 70 -23.94 -4.69 -33.42
C ALA A 70 -22.73 -5.45 -32.91
N ILE A 71 -21.92 -6.05 -33.78
CA ILE A 71 -20.68 -6.76 -33.39
C ILE A 71 -19.72 -5.84 -32.64
N TRP A 72 -19.50 -4.63 -33.16
CA TRP A 72 -18.56 -3.70 -32.49
C TRP A 72 -19.11 -3.10 -31.19
N LEU A 73 -20.42 -2.97 -31.03
CA LEU A 73 -21.03 -2.62 -29.76
C LEU A 73 -20.81 -3.75 -28.71
N TRP A 74 -21.01 -5.01 -29.13
CA TRP A 74 -20.69 -6.16 -28.26
C TRP A 74 -19.21 -6.20 -27.89
N PHE A 75 -18.29 -5.93 -28.83
CA PHE A 75 -16.86 -5.82 -28.51
C PHE A 75 -16.57 -4.70 -27.55
N THR A 76 -17.26 -3.56 -27.63
CA THR A 76 -17.11 -2.45 -26.67
C THR A 76 -17.41 -2.93 -25.25
N VAL A 77 -18.51 -3.66 -25.02
CA VAL A 77 -18.87 -4.22 -23.72
C VAL A 77 -17.86 -5.27 -23.28
N LEU A 78 -17.47 -6.18 -24.19
CA LEU A 78 -16.51 -7.24 -23.90
C LEU A 78 -15.12 -6.70 -23.53
N PHE A 79 -14.64 -5.66 -24.22
CA PHE A 79 -13.33 -5.06 -23.91
C PHE A 79 -13.34 -4.34 -22.57
N ALA A 80 -14.42 -3.68 -22.20
CA ALA A 80 -14.57 -3.08 -20.88
C ALA A 80 -14.59 -4.15 -19.79
N ASN A 81 -15.38 -5.21 -19.96
CA ASN A 81 -15.43 -6.35 -19.05
C ASN A 81 -14.07 -7.06 -18.95
N PHE A 82 -13.34 -7.19 -20.06
CA PHE A 82 -12.01 -7.79 -20.11
C PHE A 82 -10.99 -6.96 -19.33
N ALA A 83 -11.01 -5.63 -19.47
CA ALA A 83 -10.13 -4.74 -18.71
C ALA A 83 -10.32 -4.90 -17.20
N GLU A 84 -11.57 -4.95 -16.75
CA GLU A 84 -11.91 -5.18 -15.34
C GLU A 84 -11.52 -6.58 -14.88
N ALA A 85 -11.82 -7.62 -15.68
CA ALA A 85 -11.47 -9.00 -15.36
C ALA A 85 -9.95 -9.23 -15.29
N LEU A 86 -9.18 -8.55 -16.16
CA LEU A 86 -7.72 -8.61 -16.14
C LEU A 86 -7.13 -7.97 -14.88
N ALA A 87 -7.69 -6.83 -14.46
CA ALA A 87 -7.31 -6.19 -13.21
C ALA A 87 -7.62 -7.08 -11.99
N GLU A 88 -8.83 -7.65 -11.92
CA GLU A 88 -9.24 -8.58 -10.86
C GLU A 88 -8.40 -9.87 -10.86
N GLY A 89 -8.11 -10.43 -12.03
CA GLY A 89 -7.30 -11.64 -12.19
C GLY A 89 -5.91 -11.47 -11.59
N ARG A 90 -5.31 -10.30 -11.77
CA ARG A 90 -4.02 -9.96 -11.18
C ARG A 90 -4.08 -9.91 -9.65
N SER A 91 -5.11 -9.29 -9.10
CA SER A 91 -5.34 -9.26 -7.65
C SER A 91 -5.59 -10.67 -7.09
N LYS A 92 -6.39 -11.49 -7.78
CA LYS A 92 -6.66 -12.89 -7.39
C LYS A 92 -5.40 -13.76 -7.41
N ALA A 93 -4.52 -13.57 -8.39
CA ALA A 93 -3.25 -14.31 -8.46
C ALA A 93 -2.33 -13.97 -7.26
N GLN A 94 -2.33 -12.70 -6.82
CA GLN A 94 -1.63 -12.28 -5.60
C GLN A 94 -2.25 -12.90 -4.34
N ALA A 95 -3.59 -12.94 -4.24
CA ALA A 95 -4.28 -13.60 -3.13
C ALA A 95 -4.02 -15.12 -3.08
N ALA A 96 -3.94 -15.77 -4.24
CA ALA A 96 -3.64 -17.22 -4.31
C ALA A 96 -2.24 -17.52 -3.77
N SER A 97 -1.24 -16.69 -4.08
CA SER A 97 0.11 -16.84 -3.51
C SER A 97 0.13 -16.70 -1.99
N LEU A 98 -0.70 -15.80 -1.43
CA LEU A 98 -0.85 -15.65 0.01
C LEU A 98 -1.58 -16.85 0.66
N ARG A 99 -2.57 -17.43 -0.03
CA ARG A 99 -3.25 -18.64 0.42
C ARG A 99 -2.35 -19.86 0.49
N ASP A 100 -1.42 -19.97 -0.44
CA ASP A 100 -0.44 -21.08 -0.45
C ASP A 100 0.47 -21.05 0.79
N LEU A 101 0.66 -19.90 1.42
CA LEU A 101 1.37 -19.75 2.69
C LEU A 101 0.58 -20.31 3.88
N LYS A 102 -0.75 -20.38 3.77
CA LYS A 102 -1.67 -20.85 4.84
C LYS A 102 -1.81 -22.39 4.91
N LYS A 103 -0.95 -23.18 4.26
CA LYS A 103 -1.06 -24.64 4.26
C LYS A 103 -1.12 -25.20 5.68
N SER A 104 -2.03 -26.14 5.88
CA SER A 104 -2.33 -26.90 7.11
C SER A 104 -1.15 -27.05 8.08
N THR A 105 -1.03 -26.13 9.01
CA THR A 105 0.01 -26.14 10.04
C THR A 105 -0.52 -26.90 11.24
N LEU A 106 0.27 -27.87 11.76
CA LEU A 106 0.00 -28.51 13.03
C LEU A 106 0.54 -27.65 14.16
N ALA A 107 -0.29 -27.39 15.15
CA ALA A 107 0.04 -26.59 16.33
C ALA A 107 0.22 -27.50 17.56
N LYS A 108 1.21 -27.21 18.39
CA LYS A 108 1.44 -27.84 19.69
C LYS A 108 0.64 -27.07 20.75
N LYS A 109 -0.65 -27.45 20.96
CA LYS A 109 -1.56 -26.76 21.86
C LYS A 109 -1.39 -27.25 23.31
N TYR A 110 -1.17 -26.33 24.22
CA TYR A 110 -1.15 -26.61 25.65
C TYR A 110 -2.56 -26.83 26.21
N LYS A 111 -2.67 -27.78 27.15
CA LYS A 111 -3.94 -28.06 27.86
C LYS A 111 -4.15 -27.17 29.07
N ALA A 112 -3.09 -26.90 29.82
CA ALA A 112 -3.08 -26.02 30.98
C ALA A 112 -1.66 -25.57 31.31
N ALA A 113 -1.51 -24.41 31.96
CA ALA A 113 -0.23 -23.98 32.55
C ALA A 113 0.02 -24.73 33.86
N SER A 114 1.27 -25.02 34.18
CA SER A 114 1.70 -25.50 35.47
C SER A 114 2.36 -24.35 36.21
N ASN A 115 1.80 -23.91 37.36
CA ASN A 115 2.29 -22.79 38.16
C ASN A 115 2.55 -21.48 37.37
N ASN A 116 1.69 -21.15 36.43
CA ASN A 116 1.83 -20.02 35.48
C ASN A 116 3.03 -20.12 34.52
N VAL A 117 3.66 -21.29 34.40
CA VAL A 117 4.71 -21.58 33.43
C VAL A 117 4.16 -22.57 32.40
N TRP A 118 4.31 -22.27 31.14
CA TRP A 118 3.81 -23.10 30.04
C TRP A 118 4.88 -24.08 29.52
N LEU A 119 6.13 -23.63 29.44
CA LEU A 119 7.22 -24.45 28.93
C LEU A 119 7.41 -25.72 29.78
N GLY A 120 7.50 -26.87 29.10
CA GLY A 120 7.65 -28.17 29.74
C GLY A 120 6.35 -28.84 30.19
N THR A 121 5.19 -28.21 30.00
CA THR A 121 3.89 -28.82 30.23
C THR A 121 3.43 -29.67 29.05
N ALA A 122 2.47 -30.59 29.27
CA ALA A 122 1.97 -31.46 28.22
C ALA A 122 1.16 -30.68 27.18
N TRP A 123 1.49 -30.87 25.91
CA TRP A 123 0.76 -30.35 24.77
C TRP A 123 0.14 -31.46 23.92
N SER A 124 -0.84 -31.13 23.09
CA SER A 124 -1.42 -32.02 22.08
C SER A 124 -1.29 -31.40 20.69
N SER A 125 -1.05 -32.24 19.67
CA SER A 125 -1.04 -31.79 18.30
C SER A 125 -2.47 -31.52 17.85
N GLU A 126 -2.74 -30.32 17.30
CA GLU A 126 -4.02 -29.90 16.77
C GLU A 126 -3.82 -29.14 15.45
N GLN A 127 -4.81 -29.20 14.54
CA GLN A 127 -4.74 -28.40 13.31
C GLN A 127 -5.00 -26.93 13.63
N ALA A 128 -4.26 -26.03 12.96
CA ALA A 128 -4.41 -24.58 13.15
C ALA A 128 -5.84 -24.08 12.96
N GLU A 129 -6.62 -24.73 12.10
CA GLU A 129 -8.04 -24.41 11.85
C GLU A 129 -8.96 -24.65 13.07
N ASN A 130 -8.53 -25.50 14.00
CA ASN A 130 -9.29 -25.83 15.22
C ASN A 130 -8.94 -24.93 16.40
N LEU A 131 -7.87 -24.14 16.29
CA LEU A 131 -7.47 -23.19 17.35
C LEU A 131 -8.52 -22.09 17.52
N ARG A 132 -8.62 -21.57 18.72
CA ARG A 132 -9.51 -20.46 19.06
C ARG A 132 -8.76 -19.38 19.81
N LYS A 133 -9.28 -18.16 19.75
CA LYS A 133 -8.77 -17.03 20.52
C LYS A 133 -8.66 -17.41 22.01
N GLY A 134 -7.47 -17.19 22.59
CA GLY A 134 -7.12 -17.55 23.96
C GLY A 134 -6.38 -18.87 24.11
N ASP A 135 -6.34 -19.72 23.07
CA ASP A 135 -5.53 -20.93 23.07
C ASP A 135 -4.05 -20.58 23.17
N VAL A 136 -3.27 -21.44 23.82
CA VAL A 136 -1.82 -21.24 23.98
C VAL A 136 -1.10 -22.39 23.29
N VAL A 137 -0.11 -22.04 22.46
CA VAL A 137 0.66 -22.97 21.64
C VAL A 137 2.15 -22.80 21.86
N LEU A 138 2.88 -23.90 21.76
CA LEU A 138 4.34 -23.91 21.69
C LEU A 138 4.77 -23.87 20.22
N VAL A 139 5.72 -23.02 19.91
CA VAL A 139 6.34 -22.92 18.58
C VAL A 139 7.85 -23.00 18.77
N GLU A 140 8.46 -24.02 18.21
CA GLU A 140 9.90 -24.28 18.34
C GLU A 140 10.64 -23.99 17.03
N THR A 141 11.94 -24.07 17.06
CA THR A 141 12.79 -23.88 15.86
C THR A 141 12.32 -24.72 14.69
N ASN A 142 12.14 -24.10 13.55
CA ASN A 142 11.59 -24.64 12.29
C ASN A 142 10.09 -24.85 12.26
N ASP A 143 9.36 -24.64 13.35
CA ASP A 143 7.90 -24.63 13.33
C ASP A 143 7.37 -23.34 12.64
N THR A 144 6.20 -23.47 12.05
CA THR A 144 5.44 -22.32 11.53
C THR A 144 4.43 -21.87 12.59
N ILE A 145 4.37 -20.58 12.85
CA ILE A 145 3.39 -19.98 13.75
C ILE A 145 1.99 -20.22 13.16
N PRO A 146 1.07 -20.88 13.90
CA PRO A 146 -0.18 -21.36 13.31
C PRO A 146 -1.22 -20.27 13.03
N LEU A 147 -1.33 -19.28 13.90
CA LEU A 147 -2.24 -18.13 13.79
C LEU A 147 -1.60 -16.91 14.45
N ASP A 148 -2.19 -15.73 14.22
CA ASP A 148 -1.74 -14.50 14.87
C ASP A 148 -1.91 -14.60 16.38
N GLY A 149 -0.90 -14.12 17.10
CA GLY A 149 -0.85 -14.24 18.54
C GLY A 149 0.07 -13.25 19.21
N GLU A 150 0.14 -13.38 20.52
CA GLU A 150 1.03 -12.64 21.39
C GLU A 150 1.98 -13.60 22.10
N VAL A 151 3.27 -13.32 22.04
CA VAL A 151 4.29 -14.07 22.78
C VAL A 151 4.12 -13.81 24.28
N ILE A 152 3.88 -14.87 25.05
CA ILE A 152 3.72 -14.79 26.50
C ILE A 152 4.93 -15.34 27.25
N GLU A 153 5.72 -16.23 26.64
CA GLU A 153 7.00 -16.73 27.16
C GLU A 153 7.97 -16.97 25.99
N GLY A 154 9.26 -16.78 26.23
CA GLY A 154 10.32 -17.06 25.29
C GLY A 154 10.77 -15.85 24.47
N VAL A 155 11.87 -16.07 23.74
CA VAL A 155 12.48 -15.14 22.76
C VAL A 155 12.95 -15.96 21.59
N ALA A 156 12.65 -15.55 20.37
CA ALA A 156 13.07 -16.27 19.18
C ALA A 156 13.28 -15.36 17.98
N SER A 157 14.15 -15.77 17.07
CA SER A 157 14.25 -15.16 15.74
C SER A 157 13.19 -15.78 14.82
N VAL A 158 12.40 -14.93 14.18
CA VAL A 158 11.30 -15.32 13.30
C VAL A 158 11.57 -14.84 11.87
N ASP A 159 11.45 -15.75 10.91
CA ASP A 159 11.47 -15.42 9.49
C ASP A 159 10.07 -15.02 9.05
N GLU A 160 9.91 -13.74 8.78
CA GLU A 160 8.68 -13.15 8.28
C GLU A 160 8.71 -12.94 6.75
N SER A 161 9.77 -13.39 6.07
CA SER A 161 10.01 -13.16 4.64
C SER A 161 8.86 -13.63 3.73
N ALA A 162 8.14 -14.67 4.15
CA ALA A 162 6.96 -15.16 3.44
C ALA A 162 5.82 -14.14 3.37
N ILE A 163 5.75 -13.23 4.34
CA ILE A 163 4.71 -12.18 4.46
C ILE A 163 5.28 -10.83 4.07
N THR A 164 6.47 -10.49 4.60
CA THR A 164 7.10 -9.17 4.40
C THR A 164 7.94 -9.08 3.12
N GLY A 165 8.42 -10.22 2.62
CA GLY A 165 9.41 -10.25 1.54
C GLY A 165 10.85 -9.94 1.99
N GLU A 166 11.06 -9.53 3.24
CA GLU A 166 12.39 -9.25 3.79
C GLU A 166 13.07 -10.52 4.30
N SER A 167 14.35 -10.68 3.94
CA SER A 167 15.14 -11.86 4.33
C SER A 167 15.76 -11.74 5.73
N ALA A 168 15.70 -10.58 6.37
CA ALA A 168 16.26 -10.36 7.70
C ALA A 168 15.29 -10.89 8.77
N PRO A 169 15.73 -11.82 9.65
CA PRO A 169 14.90 -12.30 10.73
C PRO A 169 14.57 -11.19 11.75
N VAL A 170 13.36 -11.25 12.30
CA VAL A 170 12.88 -10.33 13.34
C VAL A 170 12.92 -11.07 14.68
N VAL A 171 13.44 -10.43 15.74
CA VAL A 171 13.38 -10.98 17.10
C VAL A 171 12.01 -10.71 17.67
N ARG A 172 11.35 -11.77 18.17
CA ARG A 172 10.07 -11.72 18.88
C ARG A 172 10.26 -12.18 20.31
N GLU A 173 9.68 -11.46 21.27
CA GLU A 173 9.88 -11.71 22.71
C GLU A 173 8.60 -11.45 23.49
N SER A 174 8.53 -11.99 24.70
CA SER A 174 7.41 -11.77 25.62
C SER A 174 7.43 -10.37 26.21
N GLY A 175 6.30 -9.69 26.14
CA GLY A 175 6.12 -8.33 26.68
C GLY A 175 6.63 -7.23 25.74
N GLY A 176 6.00 -6.06 25.81
CA GLY A 176 6.32 -4.90 24.97
C GLY A 176 5.85 -5.01 23.53
N ASP A 177 6.42 -4.15 22.68
CA ASP A 177 5.96 -3.95 21.31
C ASP A 177 6.37 -5.08 20.35
N PHE A 178 7.33 -5.92 20.72
CA PHE A 178 7.80 -7.05 19.90
C PHE A 178 7.11 -8.39 20.22
N SER A 179 6.08 -8.38 21.04
CA SER A 179 5.33 -9.58 21.45
C SER A 179 4.35 -10.09 20.38
N ALA A 180 3.96 -9.28 19.41
CA ALA A 180 3.02 -9.68 18.38
C ALA A 180 3.69 -10.58 17.33
N VAL A 181 3.04 -11.73 17.01
CA VAL A 181 3.48 -12.66 15.97
C VAL A 181 2.37 -12.89 14.95
N THR A 182 2.76 -13.15 13.71
CA THR A 182 1.83 -13.34 12.59
C THR A 182 1.82 -14.80 12.14
N GLY A 183 0.63 -15.37 11.98
CA GLY A 183 0.44 -16.73 11.47
C GLY A 183 1.03 -16.90 10.06
N GLY A 184 1.69 -18.06 9.82
CA GLY A 184 2.38 -18.35 8.56
C GLY A 184 3.86 -17.98 8.53
N THR A 185 4.39 -17.30 9.56
CA THR A 185 5.81 -17.00 9.74
C THR A 185 6.53 -18.18 10.40
N ARG A 186 7.86 -18.27 10.26
CA ARG A 186 8.64 -19.43 10.70
C ARG A 186 9.67 -19.05 11.78
N VAL A 187 9.70 -19.82 12.87
CA VAL A 187 10.72 -19.67 13.92
C VAL A 187 12.05 -20.24 13.42
N LEU A 188 13.11 -19.44 13.50
CA LEU A 188 14.47 -19.82 13.07
C LEU A 188 15.37 -20.28 14.20
N SER A 189 15.21 -19.71 15.40
CA SER A 189 15.97 -20.09 16.57
C SER A 189 15.07 -20.12 17.80
N ASP A 190 15.45 -20.91 18.80
CA ASP A 190 14.80 -20.98 20.10
C ASP A 190 13.32 -21.39 20.06
N TRP A 191 12.50 -20.84 20.94
CA TRP A 191 11.10 -21.22 21.09
C TRP A 191 10.27 -20.02 21.58
N LEU A 192 8.97 -20.07 21.27
CA LEU A 192 7.97 -19.11 21.72
C LEU A 192 6.76 -19.86 22.28
N VAL A 193 6.20 -19.35 23.36
CA VAL A 193 4.84 -19.70 23.80
C VAL A 193 3.95 -18.54 23.36
N VAL A 194 3.00 -18.87 22.50
CA VAL A 194 2.14 -17.88 21.86
C VAL A 194 0.70 -18.08 22.31
N ARG A 195 0.08 -17.01 22.80
CA ARG A 195 -1.38 -16.95 23.01
C ARG A 195 -2.04 -16.47 21.73
N ILE A 196 -2.94 -17.29 21.18
CA ILE A 196 -3.68 -16.95 19.97
C ILE A 196 -4.65 -15.79 20.25
N THR A 197 -4.62 -14.75 19.42
CA THR A 197 -5.41 -13.53 19.59
C THR A 197 -6.61 -13.45 18.64
N VAL A 198 -6.66 -14.29 17.61
CA VAL A 198 -7.71 -14.30 16.56
C VAL A 198 -8.33 -15.69 16.38
N ASN A 199 -9.55 -15.76 15.84
CA ASN A 199 -10.11 -17.01 15.38
C ASN A 199 -9.69 -17.33 13.94
N PRO A 200 -9.76 -18.60 13.48
CA PRO A 200 -9.56 -18.95 12.09
C PRO A 200 -10.51 -18.17 11.17
N GLY A 201 -9.98 -17.60 10.11
CA GLY A 201 -10.70 -16.69 9.21
C GLY A 201 -10.59 -15.20 9.57
N GLU A 202 -10.06 -14.87 10.75
CA GLU A 202 -9.84 -13.48 11.22
C GLU A 202 -8.37 -13.11 11.28
N SER A 203 -7.45 -14.00 10.89
CA SER A 203 -6.01 -13.72 10.92
C SER A 203 -5.64 -12.56 10.00
N PHE A 204 -4.49 -11.95 10.24
CA PHE A 204 -3.94 -10.90 9.37
C PHE A 204 -3.86 -11.38 7.92
N LEU A 205 -3.41 -12.63 7.72
CA LEU A 205 -3.35 -13.25 6.41
C LEU A 205 -4.75 -13.47 5.79
N ASP A 206 -5.75 -13.86 6.58
CA ASP A 206 -7.14 -14.00 6.12
C ASP A 206 -7.74 -12.66 5.71
N ARG A 207 -7.48 -11.61 6.49
CA ARG A 207 -7.89 -10.25 6.16
C ARG A 207 -7.21 -9.76 4.88
N MET A 208 -5.92 -10.01 4.71
CA MET A 208 -5.20 -9.71 3.47
C MET A 208 -5.83 -10.40 2.25
N ILE A 209 -6.08 -11.71 2.36
CA ILE A 209 -6.71 -12.49 1.29
C ILE A 209 -8.09 -11.92 0.95
N SER A 210 -8.92 -11.63 1.97
CA SER A 210 -10.27 -11.10 1.76
C SER A 210 -10.27 -9.70 1.13
N MET A 211 -9.31 -8.84 1.48
CA MET A 211 -9.14 -7.51 0.87
C MET A 211 -8.74 -7.62 -0.60
N VAL A 212 -7.87 -8.57 -0.93
CA VAL A 212 -7.40 -8.80 -2.30
C VAL A 212 -8.48 -9.44 -3.16
N GLU A 213 -9.28 -10.36 -2.60
CA GLU A 213 -10.35 -11.05 -3.34
C GLU A 213 -11.59 -10.18 -3.59
N GLY A 214 -11.61 -8.97 -3.04
CA GLY A 214 -12.63 -7.99 -3.40
C GLY A 214 -13.98 -8.16 -2.69
N ALA A 215 -13.97 -8.68 -1.46
CA ALA A 215 -15.15 -8.62 -0.63
C ALA A 215 -15.56 -7.15 -0.37
N LYS A 216 -16.55 -6.67 -1.13
CA LYS A 216 -17.21 -5.35 -1.01
C LYS A 216 -16.25 -4.15 -1.10
N ARG A 217 -15.59 -4.01 -2.26
CA ARG A 217 -14.87 -2.76 -2.58
C ARG A 217 -15.82 -1.56 -2.45
N GLN A 218 -15.59 -0.73 -1.45
CA GLN A 218 -16.27 0.56 -1.36
C GLN A 218 -15.70 1.50 -2.43
N LYS A 219 -16.60 2.16 -3.18
CA LYS A 219 -16.19 3.21 -4.13
C LYS A 219 -15.56 4.37 -3.37
N THR A 220 -14.52 4.94 -3.94
CA THR A 220 -13.88 6.13 -3.39
C THR A 220 -14.74 7.37 -3.62
N PRO A 221 -14.56 8.47 -2.86
CA PRO A 221 -15.29 9.73 -3.09
C PRO A 221 -15.17 10.23 -4.54
N ASN A 222 -13.97 10.18 -5.13
CA ASN A 222 -13.75 10.59 -6.52
C ASN A 222 -14.40 9.62 -7.52
N GLU A 223 -14.43 8.32 -7.23
CA GLU A 223 -15.19 7.35 -8.05
C GLU A 223 -16.70 7.63 -8.00
N ILE A 224 -17.22 8.02 -6.84
CA ILE A 224 -18.63 8.41 -6.69
C ILE A 224 -18.90 9.68 -7.50
N ALA A 225 -18.08 10.72 -7.35
CA ALA A 225 -18.22 11.98 -8.07
C ALA A 225 -18.15 11.77 -9.59
N LEU A 226 -17.18 10.98 -10.07
CA LEU A 226 -17.06 10.62 -11.48
C LEU A 226 -18.26 9.80 -11.96
N THR A 227 -18.76 8.87 -11.15
CA THR A 227 -19.97 8.09 -11.50
C THR A 227 -21.18 9.00 -11.64
N ILE A 228 -21.35 9.98 -10.75
CA ILE A 228 -22.45 10.96 -10.83
C ILE A 228 -22.33 11.76 -12.12
N LEU A 229 -21.15 12.28 -12.44
CA LEU A 229 -20.90 13.00 -13.70
C LEU A 229 -21.24 12.14 -14.93
N LEU A 230 -20.76 10.90 -14.96
CA LEU A 230 -21.01 9.96 -16.05
C LEU A 230 -22.49 9.64 -16.21
N VAL A 231 -23.22 9.44 -15.10
CA VAL A 231 -24.68 9.23 -15.12
C VAL A 231 -25.40 10.46 -15.66
N ALA A 232 -25.05 11.66 -15.18
CA ALA A 232 -25.65 12.90 -15.64
C ALA A 232 -25.44 13.10 -17.15
N LEU A 233 -24.22 12.93 -17.64
CA LEU A 233 -23.93 13.01 -19.08
C LEU A 233 -24.69 11.94 -19.88
N THR A 234 -24.77 10.71 -19.37
CA THR A 234 -25.51 9.61 -20.01
C THR A 234 -26.99 9.95 -20.16
N ILE A 235 -27.61 10.50 -19.11
CA ILE A 235 -29.02 10.92 -19.15
C ILE A 235 -29.21 12.05 -20.17
N VAL A 236 -28.35 13.07 -20.17
CA VAL A 236 -28.42 14.18 -21.15
C VAL A 236 -28.31 13.66 -22.56
N PHE A 237 -27.31 12.82 -22.84
CA PHE A 237 -27.13 12.29 -24.22
C PHE A 237 -28.25 11.33 -24.64
N LEU A 238 -28.80 10.55 -23.69
CA LEU A 238 -29.96 9.70 -23.96
C LEU A 238 -31.16 10.54 -24.35
N VAL A 239 -31.48 11.60 -23.60
CA VAL A 239 -32.61 12.51 -23.93
C VAL A 239 -32.38 13.18 -25.27
N VAL A 240 -31.19 13.73 -25.53
CA VAL A 240 -30.84 14.36 -26.82
C VAL A 240 -30.99 13.35 -27.94
N THR A 241 -30.46 12.14 -27.82
CA THR A 241 -30.53 11.13 -28.90
C THR A 241 -31.96 10.69 -29.18
N VAL A 242 -32.79 10.47 -28.15
CA VAL A 242 -34.19 10.10 -28.33
C VAL A 242 -34.98 11.22 -29.03
N THR A 243 -34.71 12.49 -28.70
CA THR A 243 -35.38 13.64 -29.33
C THR A 243 -34.91 13.90 -30.76
N LEU A 244 -33.73 13.41 -31.15
CA LEU A 244 -33.25 13.55 -32.54
C LEU A 244 -34.12 12.81 -33.55
N LEU A 245 -34.78 11.71 -33.19
CA LEU A 245 -35.67 10.98 -34.11
C LEU A 245 -36.84 11.83 -34.56
N PRO A 246 -37.73 12.36 -33.69
CA PRO A 246 -38.82 13.22 -34.11
C PRO A 246 -38.35 14.51 -34.80
N TYR A 247 -37.20 15.09 -34.37
CA TYR A 247 -36.64 16.24 -35.10
C TYR A 247 -36.17 15.87 -36.50
N SER A 248 -35.58 14.69 -36.71
CA SER A 248 -35.19 14.20 -38.01
C SER A 248 -36.40 13.98 -38.90
N MET A 249 -37.49 13.38 -38.38
CA MET A 249 -38.75 13.20 -39.09
C MET A 249 -39.33 14.55 -39.57
N PHE A 250 -39.43 15.52 -38.66
CA PHE A 250 -39.89 16.87 -38.95
C PHE A 250 -39.00 17.57 -39.99
N SER A 251 -37.67 17.45 -39.87
CA SER A 251 -36.71 18.09 -40.77
C SER A 251 -36.82 17.56 -42.20
N VAL A 252 -36.95 16.25 -42.36
CA VAL A 252 -37.14 15.61 -43.68
C VAL A 252 -38.47 16.03 -44.31
N GLU A 253 -39.56 16.07 -43.52
CA GLU A 253 -40.87 16.51 -43.99
C GLU A 253 -40.85 18.00 -44.39
N ALA A 254 -40.23 18.86 -43.58
CA ALA A 254 -40.15 20.29 -43.84
C ALA A 254 -39.24 20.64 -45.02
N SER A 255 -38.09 19.99 -45.15
CA SER A 255 -37.13 20.22 -46.26
C SER A 255 -37.51 19.50 -47.55
N LYS A 256 -38.37 18.51 -47.47
CA LYS A 256 -38.73 17.58 -48.58
C LYS A 256 -37.47 16.91 -49.17
N ALA A 257 -36.43 16.76 -48.41
CA ALA A 257 -35.14 16.21 -48.83
C ALA A 257 -34.52 15.35 -47.73
N GLY A 258 -33.68 14.40 -48.13
CA GLY A 258 -32.97 13.50 -47.20
C GLY A 258 -33.77 12.30 -46.74
N THR A 259 -33.25 11.60 -45.76
CA THR A 259 -33.86 10.41 -45.15
C THR A 259 -33.89 10.55 -43.62
N VAL A 260 -34.94 9.97 -43.02
CA VAL A 260 -35.05 9.91 -41.55
C VAL A 260 -33.88 9.10 -40.98
N VAL A 261 -33.32 9.60 -39.90
CA VAL A 261 -32.20 8.94 -39.22
C VAL A 261 -32.63 7.55 -38.71
N SER A 262 -31.86 6.52 -39.07
CA SER A 262 -32.15 5.16 -38.64
C SER A 262 -31.90 4.98 -37.13
N LEU A 263 -32.65 4.08 -36.49
CA LEU A 263 -32.47 3.77 -35.07
C LEU A 263 -31.06 3.20 -34.80
N THR A 264 -30.52 2.42 -35.76
CA THR A 264 -29.13 1.92 -35.67
C THR A 264 -28.12 3.07 -35.61
N ALA A 265 -28.28 4.12 -36.39
CA ALA A 265 -27.42 5.30 -36.38
C ALA A 265 -27.56 6.09 -35.08
N LEU A 266 -28.77 6.18 -34.51
CA LEU A 266 -29.00 6.82 -33.21
C LEU A 266 -28.37 6.06 -32.06
N VAL A 267 -28.43 4.72 -32.06
CA VAL A 267 -27.74 3.89 -31.03
C VAL A 267 -26.24 4.05 -31.16
N ALA A 268 -25.68 4.04 -32.36
CA ALA A 268 -24.26 4.27 -32.60
C ALA A 268 -23.83 5.66 -32.12
N LEU A 269 -24.64 6.70 -32.43
CA LEU A 269 -24.42 8.06 -31.95
C LEU A 269 -24.41 8.10 -30.40
N LEU A 270 -25.44 7.56 -29.76
CA LEU A 270 -25.52 7.53 -28.29
C LEU A 270 -24.29 6.91 -27.67
N VAL A 271 -23.88 5.73 -28.14
CA VAL A 271 -22.70 5.02 -27.59
C VAL A 271 -21.39 5.79 -27.82
N CYS A 272 -21.32 6.55 -28.93
CA CYS A 272 -20.16 7.39 -29.21
C CYS A 272 -20.17 8.72 -28.45
N LEU A 273 -21.33 9.21 -28.00
CA LEU A 273 -21.48 10.46 -27.25
C LEU A 273 -21.19 10.25 -25.73
N ILE A 274 -21.69 9.14 -25.19
CA ILE A 274 -21.43 8.84 -23.77
C ILE A 274 -19.94 8.48 -23.56
N PRO A 275 -19.31 8.91 -22.47
CA PRO A 275 -17.88 8.68 -22.23
C PRO A 275 -17.60 7.22 -21.84
N THR A 276 -17.75 6.32 -22.81
CA THR A 276 -17.60 4.86 -22.65
C THR A 276 -16.20 4.46 -22.22
N THR A 277 -15.17 5.18 -22.67
CA THR A 277 -13.77 4.87 -22.42
C THR A 277 -13.46 4.92 -20.92
N ILE A 278 -13.77 6.04 -20.24
CA ILE A 278 -13.57 6.13 -18.79
C ILE A 278 -14.58 5.27 -18.03
N GLY A 279 -15.82 5.19 -18.50
CA GLY A 279 -16.86 4.34 -17.92
C GLY A 279 -16.43 2.87 -17.87
N GLY A 280 -15.81 2.36 -18.92
CA GLY A 280 -15.31 0.98 -19.01
C GLY A 280 -14.03 0.73 -18.20
N LEU A 281 -13.16 1.74 -18.03
CA LEU A 281 -11.85 1.56 -17.39
C LEU A 281 -11.79 1.99 -15.92
N LEU A 282 -12.80 2.70 -15.41
CA LEU A 282 -12.77 3.27 -14.06
C LEU A 282 -12.55 2.21 -12.96
N SER A 283 -13.27 1.09 -13.03
CA SER A 283 -13.11 -0.02 -12.10
C SER A 283 -11.72 -0.65 -12.19
N ALA A 284 -11.20 -0.84 -13.40
CA ALA A 284 -9.89 -1.41 -13.65
C ALA A 284 -8.76 -0.56 -13.06
N VAL A 285 -8.83 0.78 -13.17
CA VAL A 285 -7.87 1.72 -12.58
C VAL A 285 -7.81 1.58 -11.07
N GLY A 286 -8.97 1.50 -10.41
CA GLY A 286 -9.03 1.39 -8.96
C GLY A 286 -8.45 0.07 -8.43
N VAL A 287 -8.78 -1.06 -9.08
CA VAL A 287 -8.22 -2.38 -8.72
C VAL A 287 -6.71 -2.41 -8.97
N ALA A 288 -6.24 -1.83 -10.08
CA ALA A 288 -4.82 -1.71 -10.39
C ALA A 288 -4.06 -0.85 -9.38
N GLY A 289 -4.69 0.18 -8.81
CA GLY A 289 -4.12 1.00 -7.74
C GLY A 289 -3.80 0.18 -6.49
N MET A 290 -4.75 -0.62 -6.02
CA MET A 290 -4.53 -1.53 -4.88
C MET A 290 -3.44 -2.57 -5.18
N SER A 291 -3.44 -3.16 -6.38
CA SER A 291 -2.41 -4.13 -6.79
C SER A 291 -0.99 -3.51 -6.81
N ARG A 292 -0.85 -2.24 -7.19
CA ARG A 292 0.44 -1.53 -7.15
C ARG A 292 0.91 -1.27 -5.72
N MET A 293 -0.01 -0.93 -4.80
CA MET A 293 0.32 -0.76 -3.39
C MET A 293 0.88 -2.05 -2.79
N MET A 294 0.24 -3.20 -3.11
CA MET A 294 0.75 -4.51 -2.68
C MET A 294 2.13 -4.85 -3.27
N GLN A 295 2.42 -4.42 -4.51
CA GLN A 295 3.76 -4.60 -5.11
C GLN A 295 4.84 -3.76 -4.40
N ALA A 296 4.44 -2.69 -3.73
CA ALA A 296 5.29 -1.90 -2.86
C ALA A 296 5.37 -2.45 -1.43
N ASN A 297 4.90 -3.69 -1.19
CA ASN A 297 4.81 -4.33 0.14
C ASN A 297 3.96 -3.53 1.14
N VAL A 298 2.96 -2.79 0.66
CA VAL A 298 2.00 -2.09 1.51
C VAL A 298 0.60 -2.62 1.24
N ILE A 299 -0.09 -3.02 2.30
CA ILE A 299 -1.45 -3.51 2.24
C ILE A 299 -2.39 -2.39 2.63
N ALA A 300 -3.28 -2.02 1.73
CA ALA A 300 -4.34 -1.07 2.01
C ALA A 300 -5.66 -1.81 2.29
N THR A 301 -6.37 -1.41 3.32
CA THR A 301 -7.67 -2.00 3.68
C THR A 301 -8.77 -1.64 2.68
N SER A 302 -8.58 -0.58 1.90
CA SER A 302 -9.56 -0.14 0.90
C SER A 302 -8.92 0.70 -0.21
N GLY A 303 -9.55 0.75 -1.37
CA GLY A 303 -9.17 1.68 -2.45
C GLY A 303 -9.28 3.15 -2.04
N ARG A 304 -10.14 3.47 -1.06
CA ARG A 304 -10.28 4.80 -0.49
C ARG A 304 -9.01 5.24 0.25
N ALA A 305 -8.39 4.35 1.01
CA ALA A 305 -7.12 4.63 1.69
C ALA A 305 -6.00 4.94 0.68
N VAL A 306 -5.92 4.15 -0.43
CA VAL A 306 -4.95 4.41 -1.51
C VAL A 306 -5.15 5.77 -2.16
N GLU A 307 -6.40 6.18 -2.37
CA GLU A 307 -6.72 7.48 -2.95
C GLU A 307 -6.37 8.61 -1.99
N ALA A 308 -6.78 8.49 -0.72
CA ALA A 308 -6.46 9.47 0.31
C ALA A 308 -4.94 9.70 0.47
N ALA A 309 -4.14 8.65 0.29
CA ALA A 309 -2.67 8.76 0.31
C ALA A 309 -2.13 9.70 -0.78
N GLY A 310 -2.84 9.85 -1.91
CA GLY A 310 -2.48 10.79 -2.96
C GLY A 310 -2.72 12.27 -2.60
N ASP A 311 -3.62 12.53 -1.66
CA ASP A 311 -4.04 13.88 -1.26
C ASP A 311 -3.43 14.32 0.09
N VAL A 312 -2.48 13.56 0.64
CA VAL A 312 -1.81 13.87 1.92
C VAL A 312 -1.05 15.17 1.84
N ASP A 313 -1.30 16.06 2.82
CA ASP A 313 -0.62 17.36 3.00
C ASP A 313 0.39 17.33 4.15
N VAL A 314 0.09 16.57 5.20
CA VAL A 314 0.90 16.48 6.41
C VAL A 314 1.13 15.04 6.79
N LEU A 315 2.39 14.71 7.07
CA LEU A 315 2.83 13.41 7.52
C LEU A 315 3.33 13.49 8.95
N LEU A 316 2.65 12.81 9.85
CA LEU A 316 3.03 12.65 11.24
C LEU A 316 3.77 11.31 11.42
N LEU A 317 4.96 11.37 11.97
CA LEU A 317 5.87 10.24 12.11
C LEU A 317 6.18 10.02 13.59
N ASP A 318 5.91 8.85 14.12
CA ASP A 318 6.47 8.49 15.41
C ASP A 318 8.00 8.39 15.32
N LYS A 319 8.71 8.68 16.39
CA LYS A 319 10.18 8.61 16.40
C LYS A 319 10.65 7.15 16.41
N THR A 320 10.20 6.42 17.44
CA THR A 320 10.73 5.09 17.80
C THR A 320 10.23 4.02 16.82
N GLY A 321 11.13 3.15 16.33
CA GLY A 321 10.76 2.14 15.35
C GLY A 321 10.45 2.68 13.96
N THR A 322 10.07 3.95 13.83
CA THR A 322 9.72 4.64 12.58
C THR A 322 10.89 5.44 12.02
N ILE A 323 11.27 6.57 12.61
CA ILE A 323 12.42 7.38 12.17
C ILE A 323 13.75 6.77 12.60
N THR A 324 13.79 6.17 13.80
CA THR A 324 14.92 5.45 14.34
C THR A 324 14.71 3.94 14.23
N HIS A 325 15.78 3.16 14.46
CA HIS A 325 15.67 1.70 14.47
C HIS A 325 14.85 1.14 15.65
N GLY A 326 14.48 1.98 16.63
CA GLY A 326 13.77 1.57 17.83
C GLY A 326 14.65 0.84 18.87
N ASN A 327 15.82 0.37 18.45
CA ASN A 327 16.80 -0.28 19.30
C ASN A 327 17.90 0.72 19.65
N ARG A 328 18.14 0.89 20.93
CA ARG A 328 19.24 1.72 21.41
C ARG A 328 20.56 1.05 21.09
N GLN A 329 21.46 1.77 20.43
CA GLN A 329 22.78 1.25 20.06
C GLN A 329 23.88 1.97 20.83
N ALA A 330 24.89 1.21 21.23
CA ALA A 330 26.07 1.78 21.87
C ALA A 330 26.80 2.71 20.90
N SER A 331 27.00 3.96 21.31
CA SER A 331 27.60 5.02 20.50
C SER A 331 28.97 5.45 21.01
N ALA A 332 29.21 5.38 22.33
CA ALA A 332 30.47 5.76 22.94
C ALA A 332 30.71 5.07 24.28
N PHE A 333 31.99 4.86 24.61
CA PHE A 333 32.45 4.52 25.96
C PHE A 333 33.02 5.76 26.63
N LEU A 334 32.46 6.15 27.76
CA LEU A 334 32.81 7.35 28.52
C LEU A 334 33.44 6.94 29.84
N PRO A 335 34.79 6.88 29.91
CA PRO A 335 35.48 6.34 31.09
C PRO A 335 35.42 7.29 32.30
N ALA A 336 35.48 6.72 33.49
CA ALA A 336 35.70 7.44 34.74
C ALA A 336 37.12 8.05 34.79
N PRO A 337 37.35 9.14 35.56
CA PRO A 337 38.69 9.67 35.76
C PRO A 337 39.69 8.61 36.20
N GLY A 338 40.83 8.54 35.50
CA GLY A 338 41.87 7.55 35.75
C GLY A 338 41.63 6.15 35.16
N VAL A 339 40.51 5.92 34.48
CA VAL A 339 40.21 4.69 33.73
C VAL A 339 40.46 4.92 32.27
N SER A 340 41.15 3.99 31.61
CA SER A 340 41.28 4.06 30.12
C SER A 340 40.00 3.60 29.43
N GLU A 341 39.69 4.20 28.27
CA GLU A 341 38.57 3.79 27.45
C GLU A 341 38.65 2.30 27.06
N ALA A 342 39.86 1.80 26.77
CA ALA A 342 40.10 0.39 26.45
C ALA A 342 39.73 -0.57 27.61
N ARG A 343 39.94 -0.17 28.87
CA ARG A 343 39.53 -0.97 30.03
C ARG A 343 38.00 -1.02 30.17
N LEU A 344 37.35 0.15 30.05
CA LEU A 344 35.89 0.24 30.07
C LEU A 344 35.28 -0.57 28.93
N ALA A 345 35.78 -0.42 27.72
CA ALA A 345 35.29 -1.14 26.54
C ALA A 345 35.47 -2.67 26.71
N ARG A 346 36.59 -3.14 27.27
CA ARG A 346 36.82 -4.56 27.54
C ARG A 346 35.83 -5.11 28.59
N ALA A 347 35.64 -4.42 29.69
CA ALA A 347 34.65 -4.82 30.69
C ALA A 347 33.23 -4.84 30.16
N ALA A 348 32.85 -3.82 29.35
CA ALA A 348 31.57 -3.74 28.68
C ALA A 348 31.37 -4.89 27.67
N LEU A 349 32.40 -5.24 26.90
CA LEU A 349 32.40 -6.39 25.98
C LEU A 349 32.15 -7.69 26.76
N GLN A 350 32.95 -7.96 27.75
CA GLN A 350 32.86 -9.19 28.55
C GLN A 350 31.49 -9.35 29.22
N ALA A 351 30.93 -8.27 29.79
CA ALA A 351 29.61 -8.27 30.40
C ALA A 351 28.45 -8.40 29.39
N SER A 352 28.74 -8.27 28.08
CA SER A 352 27.72 -8.31 27.02
C SER A 352 27.82 -9.51 26.09
N LEU A 353 28.82 -10.39 26.24
CA LEU A 353 29.01 -11.53 25.32
C LEU A 353 27.84 -12.52 25.26
N ALA A 354 27.13 -12.72 26.37
CA ALA A 354 25.95 -13.56 26.44
C ALA A 354 24.63 -12.77 26.40
N ASP A 355 24.71 -11.46 26.23
CA ASP A 355 23.54 -10.59 26.14
C ASP A 355 23.05 -10.51 24.69
N GLU A 356 22.05 -11.33 24.35
CA GLU A 356 21.49 -11.42 23.00
C GLU A 356 20.54 -10.27 22.66
N THR A 357 20.30 -9.34 23.56
CA THR A 357 19.50 -8.15 23.27
C THR A 357 20.19 -7.28 22.21
N PRO A 358 19.43 -6.49 21.41
CA PRO A 358 20.01 -5.56 20.44
C PRO A 358 21.02 -4.59 21.07
N GLU A 359 20.76 -4.15 22.31
CA GLU A 359 21.65 -3.30 23.10
C GLU A 359 22.95 -4.03 23.43
N GLY A 360 22.87 -5.27 23.92
CA GLY A 360 24.03 -6.10 24.25
C GLY A 360 24.92 -6.35 23.03
N ARG A 361 24.33 -6.74 21.91
CA ARG A 361 25.05 -6.93 20.63
C ARG A 361 25.72 -5.64 20.17
N SER A 362 25.04 -4.50 20.28
CA SER A 362 25.62 -3.21 19.87
C SER A 362 26.82 -2.80 20.69
N ILE A 363 26.84 -3.15 22.00
CA ILE A 363 28.02 -2.92 22.89
C ILE A 363 29.18 -3.78 22.40
N VAL A 364 28.95 -5.06 22.11
CA VAL A 364 29.95 -5.99 21.57
C VAL A 364 30.53 -5.46 20.24
N ASP A 365 29.66 -5.02 19.34
CA ASP A 365 30.06 -4.49 18.02
C ASP A 365 30.88 -3.19 18.15
N LEU A 366 30.49 -2.30 19.05
CA LEU A 366 31.24 -1.07 19.30
C LEU A 366 32.61 -1.37 19.85
N ALA A 367 32.73 -2.29 20.83
CA ALA A 367 34.02 -2.69 21.41
C ALA A 367 34.92 -3.35 20.36
N ARG A 368 34.38 -4.24 19.52
CA ARG A 368 35.14 -4.88 18.41
C ARG A 368 35.64 -3.89 17.38
N ARG A 369 34.86 -2.87 17.03
CA ARG A 369 35.30 -1.78 16.15
C ARG A 369 36.47 -1.00 16.75
N GLY A 370 36.52 -0.85 18.09
CA GLY A 370 37.62 -0.29 18.83
C GLY A 370 38.85 -1.21 18.94
N LYS A 371 38.84 -2.38 18.25
CA LYS A 371 39.90 -3.41 18.31
C LYS A 371 40.20 -3.92 19.71
N VAL A 372 39.17 -3.98 20.55
CA VAL A 372 39.27 -4.61 21.87
C VAL A 372 39.36 -6.12 21.70
N ASP A 373 40.36 -6.74 22.30
CA ASP A 373 40.58 -8.18 22.25
C ASP A 373 39.50 -8.93 23.03
N ASP A 374 38.85 -9.88 22.38
CA ASP A 374 37.84 -10.77 22.96
C ASP A 374 38.40 -12.14 23.37
N SER A 375 39.75 -12.26 23.44
CA SER A 375 40.42 -13.50 23.73
C SER A 375 40.02 -14.05 25.14
N ALA A 376 39.45 -15.22 25.06
CA ALA A 376 39.25 -16.25 26.05
C ALA A 376 38.68 -15.80 27.43
N VAL A 377 37.37 -15.79 27.49
CA VAL A 377 36.65 -15.88 28.77
C VAL A 377 36.52 -17.37 29.13
N ALA A 378 37.62 -17.99 29.51
CA ALA A 378 37.61 -19.33 30.06
C ALA A 378 37.00 -19.28 31.48
N SER A 379 35.97 -20.10 31.72
CA SER A 379 35.24 -20.18 33.01
C SER A 379 34.45 -18.91 33.37
N ALA A 380 33.59 -18.45 32.47
CA ALA A 380 32.65 -17.34 32.71
C ALA A 380 31.29 -17.85 33.19
N VAL A 381 30.75 -17.22 34.20
CA VAL A 381 29.35 -17.37 34.62
C VAL A 381 28.62 -16.07 34.30
N PHE A 382 27.71 -16.13 33.30
CA PHE A 382 26.95 -14.97 32.91
C PHE A 382 25.69 -14.79 33.77
N LEU A 383 25.41 -13.54 34.13
CA LEU A 383 24.22 -13.13 34.87
C LEU A 383 23.30 -12.38 33.91
N PRO A 384 22.10 -12.93 33.62
CA PRO A 384 21.12 -12.27 32.74
C PRO A 384 20.55 -11.02 33.45
N PHE A 385 20.05 -10.08 32.63
CA PHE A 385 19.35 -8.91 33.15
C PHE A 385 18.05 -9.31 33.85
N THR A 386 17.79 -8.72 35.01
CA THR A 386 16.47 -8.84 35.66
C THR A 386 15.91 -7.47 36.00
N ALA A 387 14.59 -7.33 35.95
CA ALA A 387 13.92 -6.08 36.33
C ALA A 387 14.12 -5.70 37.81
N GLN A 388 14.42 -6.69 38.68
CA GLN A 388 14.65 -6.48 40.09
C GLN A 388 16.05 -5.91 40.38
N THR A 389 17.08 -6.49 39.78
CA THR A 389 18.46 -6.02 39.91
C THR A 389 18.78 -4.84 39.01
N ARG A 390 18.14 -4.73 37.87
CA ARG A 390 18.39 -3.75 36.79
C ARG A 390 19.84 -3.75 36.31
N MET A 391 20.49 -4.92 36.41
CA MET A 391 21.88 -5.18 36.04
C MET A 391 22.01 -6.54 35.36
N SER A 392 22.99 -6.65 34.49
CA SER A 392 23.49 -7.91 33.92
C SER A 392 25.02 -7.91 34.06
N GLY A 393 25.66 -9.05 33.83
CA GLY A 393 27.11 -9.08 33.93
C GLY A 393 27.69 -10.47 33.78
N VAL A 394 28.95 -10.59 34.23
CA VAL A 394 29.70 -11.84 34.15
C VAL A 394 30.62 -11.94 35.34
N ASP A 395 30.76 -13.15 35.88
CA ASP A 395 31.78 -13.51 36.87
C ASP A 395 32.87 -14.32 36.18
N LEU A 396 34.11 -13.84 36.28
CA LEU A 396 35.27 -14.36 35.58
C LEU A 396 36.34 -14.78 36.58
N THR A 397 37.04 -15.88 36.29
CA THR A 397 38.27 -16.21 37.02
C THR A 397 39.46 -15.81 36.13
N GLN A 398 40.13 -14.71 36.50
CA GLN A 398 41.34 -14.23 35.82
C GLN A 398 42.57 -14.43 36.73
N LEU A 399 43.54 -15.20 36.24
CA LEU A 399 44.80 -15.50 37.01
C LEU A 399 44.54 -16.03 38.43
N GLY A 400 43.45 -16.78 38.60
CA GLY A 400 43.06 -17.33 39.92
C GLY A 400 42.36 -16.34 40.85
N VAL A 401 42.01 -15.15 40.36
CA VAL A 401 41.21 -14.15 41.11
C VAL A 401 39.82 -14.07 40.47
N GLU A 402 38.78 -14.12 41.28
CA GLU A 402 37.41 -13.89 40.86
C GLU A 402 37.21 -12.39 40.59
N VAL A 403 36.79 -12.07 39.39
CA VAL A 403 36.46 -10.71 38.91
C VAL A 403 34.99 -10.65 38.54
N GLU A 404 34.29 -9.77 39.21
CA GLU A 404 32.87 -9.53 39.00
C GLU A 404 32.67 -8.29 38.15
N ILE A 405 32.07 -8.42 36.96
CA ILE A 405 31.76 -7.28 36.08
C ILE A 405 30.24 -7.13 35.99
N ARG A 406 29.75 -5.94 36.26
CA ARG A 406 28.31 -5.60 36.14
C ARG A 406 28.10 -4.39 35.26
N LYS A 407 27.05 -4.47 34.41
CA LYS A 407 26.54 -3.32 33.65
C LYS A 407 25.05 -3.15 33.91
N GLY A 408 24.56 -1.93 33.89
CA GLY A 408 23.13 -1.68 34.09
C GLY A 408 22.78 -0.23 34.37
N ALA A 409 21.59 -0.03 34.90
CA ALA A 409 21.12 1.30 35.27
C ALA A 409 22.09 1.98 36.29
N VAL A 410 22.39 3.25 36.05
CA VAL A 410 23.41 4.00 36.84
C VAL A 410 23.17 3.93 38.35
N ASP A 411 21.90 4.07 38.76
CA ASP A 411 21.51 3.99 40.19
C ASP A 411 21.69 2.58 40.78
N ALA A 412 21.44 1.54 39.99
CA ALA A 412 21.60 0.15 40.40
C ALA A 412 23.09 -0.21 40.55
N VAL A 413 23.91 0.09 39.54
CA VAL A 413 25.35 -0.15 39.58
C VAL A 413 26.03 0.68 40.67
N ARG A 414 25.59 1.93 40.87
CA ARG A 414 26.05 2.77 41.98
C ARG A 414 25.82 2.11 43.34
N LYS A 415 24.60 1.62 43.62
CA LYS A 415 24.26 0.92 44.86
C LYS A 415 25.09 -0.35 45.04
N HIS A 416 25.32 -1.09 43.94
CA HIS A 416 26.15 -2.30 43.97
C HIS A 416 27.59 -1.99 44.33
N VAL A 417 28.23 -0.98 43.72
CA VAL A 417 29.59 -0.53 44.05
C VAL A 417 29.69 -0.05 45.51
N GLN A 418 28.70 0.70 45.99
CA GLN A 418 28.65 1.15 47.39
C GLN A 418 28.49 -0.03 48.38
N ALA A 419 27.71 -1.05 48.02
CA ALA A 419 27.58 -2.26 48.84
C ALA A 419 28.92 -3.04 48.99
N LEU A 420 29.76 -2.95 47.93
CA LEU A 420 31.13 -3.50 47.94
C LEU A 420 32.16 -2.53 48.52
N GLN A 421 31.73 -1.48 49.22
CA GLN A 421 32.60 -0.44 49.84
C GLN A 421 33.47 0.32 48.81
N GLY A 422 33.04 0.38 47.54
CA GLY A 422 33.71 1.14 46.49
C GLY A 422 33.33 2.61 46.50
N GLU A 423 34.22 3.45 45.98
CA GLU A 423 33.94 4.87 45.78
C GLU A 423 33.25 5.11 44.43
N VAL A 424 32.28 6.02 44.42
CA VAL A 424 31.58 6.46 43.21
C VAL A 424 32.02 7.87 42.84
N PRO A 425 32.86 8.05 41.80
CA PRO A 425 33.34 9.38 41.40
C PRO A 425 32.18 10.27 40.99
N PRO A 426 32.04 11.50 41.52
CA PRO A 426 30.96 12.42 41.16
C PRO A 426 31.00 12.81 39.67
N GLU A 427 32.16 12.71 39.02
CA GLU A 427 32.35 12.93 37.59
C GLU A 427 31.56 11.94 36.76
N VAL A 428 31.50 10.65 37.14
CA VAL A 428 30.75 9.62 36.39
C VAL A 428 29.26 9.91 36.46
N LEU A 429 28.74 10.41 37.58
CA LEU A 429 27.36 10.82 37.71
C LEU A 429 27.05 12.04 36.80
N ARG A 430 27.97 13.00 36.73
CA ARG A 430 27.86 14.14 35.81
C ARG A 430 27.88 13.71 34.32
N ILE A 431 28.74 12.74 33.99
CA ILE A 431 28.77 12.13 32.67
C ILE A 431 27.41 11.48 32.35
N ALA A 432 26.90 10.66 33.27
CA ALA A 432 25.61 9.99 33.10
C ALA A 432 24.43 11.00 32.92
N GLU A 433 24.42 12.06 33.76
CA GLU A 433 23.43 13.15 33.59
C GLU A 433 23.58 13.87 32.26
N SER A 434 24.80 14.13 31.80
CA SER A 434 25.05 14.76 30.50
C SER A 434 24.55 13.89 29.33
N VAL A 435 24.77 12.57 29.40
CA VAL A 435 24.25 11.59 28.45
C VAL A 435 22.73 11.60 28.46
N ALA A 436 22.11 11.53 29.64
CA ALA A 436 20.64 11.59 29.78
C ALA A 436 20.04 12.90 29.24
N ARG A 437 20.71 14.05 29.51
CA ARG A 437 20.24 15.37 28.96
C ARG A 437 20.31 15.45 27.44
N ARG A 438 21.19 14.68 26.80
CA ARG A 438 21.25 14.57 25.34
C ARG A 438 20.25 13.57 24.77
N GLY A 439 19.43 12.93 25.63
CA GLY A 439 18.41 11.95 25.27
C GLY A 439 18.94 10.56 24.96
N SER A 440 20.20 10.33 25.26
CA SER A 440 20.80 9.01 25.23
C SER A 440 20.58 8.30 26.58
N THR A 441 20.59 6.97 26.60
CA THR A 441 20.49 6.20 27.83
C THR A 441 21.90 5.86 28.36
N PRO A 442 22.27 6.29 29.58
CA PRO A 442 23.51 5.92 30.19
C PRO A 442 23.40 4.53 30.84
N LEU A 443 24.32 3.62 30.52
CA LEU A 443 24.54 2.38 31.25
C LEU A 443 25.87 2.48 31.98
N ALA A 444 25.88 2.29 33.33
CA ALA A 444 27.08 2.23 34.09
C ALA A 444 27.74 0.84 34.03
N VAL A 445 29.06 0.80 34.10
CA VAL A 445 29.86 -0.44 34.13
C VAL A 445 30.79 -0.39 35.30
N CYS A 446 30.84 -1.46 36.12
CA CYS A 446 31.80 -1.64 37.17
C CYS A 446 32.53 -2.99 37.09
N GLU A 447 33.72 -3.03 37.67
CA GLU A 447 34.55 -4.21 37.87
C GLU A 447 34.83 -4.33 39.37
N GLY A 448 34.18 -5.28 40.02
CA GLY A 448 34.13 -5.35 41.49
C GLY A 448 33.60 -4.05 42.12
N ASN A 449 34.37 -3.45 42.98
CA ASN A 449 34.03 -2.20 43.66
C ASN A 449 34.48 -0.92 42.91
N ILE A 450 35.00 -1.03 41.69
CA ILE A 450 35.49 0.09 40.90
C ILE A 450 34.46 0.43 39.80
N LEU A 451 33.93 1.65 39.81
CA LEU A 451 33.08 2.16 38.74
C LEU A 451 33.95 2.62 37.57
N LEU A 452 33.88 1.90 36.42
CA LEU A 452 34.76 2.13 35.29
C LEU A 452 34.29 3.28 34.40
N GLY A 453 32.99 3.54 34.32
CA GLY A 453 32.44 4.58 33.46
C GLY A 453 31.03 4.30 32.98
N VAL A 454 30.66 4.94 31.89
CA VAL A 454 29.31 4.90 31.31
C VAL A 454 29.38 4.52 29.84
N ILE A 455 28.48 3.65 29.39
CA ILE A 455 28.18 3.40 27.96
C ILE A 455 27.05 4.32 27.58
N GLU A 456 27.21 5.07 26.49
CA GLU A 456 26.14 5.86 25.90
C GLU A 456 25.36 5.00 24.89
N LEU A 457 24.07 4.74 25.16
CA LEU A 457 23.17 4.12 24.21
C LEU A 457 22.31 5.19 23.56
N LYS A 458 22.36 5.27 22.21
CA LYS A 458 21.66 6.28 21.42
C LYS A 458 20.71 5.62 20.43
N ASP A 459 19.55 6.22 20.23
CA ASP A 459 18.69 5.88 19.11
C ASP A 459 19.33 6.33 17.79
N ILE A 460 19.45 5.44 16.83
CA ILE A 460 20.08 5.73 15.53
C ILE A 460 19.00 5.99 14.49
N VAL A 461 19.11 7.13 13.82
CA VAL A 461 18.27 7.50 12.68
C VAL A 461 18.53 6.52 11.51
N LYS A 462 17.46 6.01 10.90
CA LYS A 462 17.57 5.09 9.76
C LYS A 462 18.27 5.77 8.58
N SER A 463 19.14 5.04 7.90
CA SER A 463 19.90 5.58 6.76
C SER A 463 18.97 5.94 5.59
N GLY A 464 19.28 7.03 4.87
CA GLY A 464 18.55 7.48 3.70
C GLY A 464 17.22 8.19 3.98
N ILE A 465 16.82 8.35 5.26
CA ILE A 465 15.53 8.95 5.62
C ILE A 465 15.48 10.46 5.29
N LYS A 466 16.62 11.14 5.44
CA LYS A 466 16.75 12.59 5.18
C LYS A 466 16.49 12.94 3.71
N GLU A 467 17.03 12.15 2.81
CA GLU A 467 16.81 12.28 1.37
C GLU A 467 15.34 12.08 1.02
N ARG A 468 14.70 11.06 1.62
CA ARG A 468 13.28 10.75 1.41
C ARG A 468 12.36 11.85 1.94
N PHE A 469 12.67 12.43 3.09
CA PHE A 469 11.90 13.59 3.59
C PHE A 469 12.10 14.82 2.69
N GLY A 470 13.30 14.99 2.09
CA GLY A 470 13.52 15.98 1.06
C GLY A 470 12.66 15.77 -0.20
N GLU A 471 12.40 14.53 -0.59
CA GLU A 471 11.49 14.18 -1.69
C GLU A 471 10.02 14.49 -1.33
N LEU A 472 9.56 14.10 -0.14
CA LEU A 472 8.21 14.43 0.36
C LEU A 472 7.97 15.95 0.41
N ARG A 473 8.95 16.72 0.86
CA ARG A 473 8.90 18.18 0.87
C ARG A 473 8.76 18.77 -0.54
N ARG A 474 9.46 18.20 -1.52
CA ARG A 474 9.31 18.59 -2.94
C ARG A 474 7.91 18.29 -3.50
N MET A 475 7.22 17.31 -2.92
CA MET A 475 5.82 16.99 -3.24
C MET A 475 4.82 17.92 -2.55
N GLY A 476 5.27 18.85 -1.69
CA GLY A 476 4.45 19.75 -0.90
C GLY A 476 3.95 19.14 0.41
N ILE A 477 4.50 18.02 0.86
CA ILE A 477 4.08 17.34 2.09
C ILE A 477 4.95 17.82 3.25
N LYS A 478 4.32 18.32 4.30
CA LYS A 478 4.97 18.70 5.56
C LYS A 478 5.22 17.45 6.40
N THR A 479 6.45 17.24 6.85
CA THR A 479 6.82 16.14 7.74
C THR A 479 6.96 16.61 9.17
N VAL A 480 6.31 15.94 10.12
CA VAL A 480 6.33 16.30 11.54
C VAL A 480 6.66 15.06 12.37
N MET A 481 7.76 15.10 13.10
CA MET A 481 8.14 14.04 14.04
C MET A 481 7.38 14.22 15.36
N ILE A 482 6.88 13.13 15.92
CA ILE A 482 6.24 13.12 17.24
C ILE A 482 7.05 12.19 18.16
N THR A 483 7.34 12.65 19.38
CA THR A 483 8.10 11.87 20.35
C THR A 483 7.75 12.26 21.78
N GLY A 484 7.83 11.29 22.70
CA GLY A 484 7.78 11.54 24.14
C GLY A 484 9.09 12.08 24.74
N ASP A 485 10.15 12.23 23.94
CA ASP A 485 11.44 12.75 24.39
C ASP A 485 11.34 14.24 24.75
N ASN A 486 12.31 14.72 25.54
CA ASN A 486 12.45 16.13 25.81
C ASN A 486 12.80 16.95 24.56
N LYS A 487 12.54 18.26 24.60
CA LYS A 487 12.72 19.16 23.45
C LYS A 487 14.12 19.16 22.84
N LEU A 488 15.16 19.01 23.65
CA LEU A 488 16.55 19.05 23.16
C LEU A 488 16.88 17.81 22.34
N THR A 489 16.49 16.63 22.83
CA THR A 489 16.63 15.36 22.12
C THR A 489 15.81 15.35 20.85
N ALA A 490 14.55 15.75 20.93
CA ALA A 490 13.67 15.83 19.79
C ALA A 490 14.22 16.76 18.69
N ALA A 491 14.73 17.93 19.06
CA ALA A 491 15.35 18.87 18.13
C ALA A 491 16.59 18.28 17.43
N ALA A 492 17.45 17.56 18.19
CA ALA A 492 18.65 16.94 17.61
C ALA A 492 18.28 15.86 16.58
N ILE A 493 17.35 14.96 16.91
CA ILE A 493 16.89 13.90 16.02
C ILE A 493 16.15 14.45 14.82
N ALA A 494 15.30 15.47 15.03
CA ALA A 494 14.57 16.14 13.95
C ALA A 494 15.51 16.78 12.92
N ALA A 495 16.57 17.42 13.38
CA ALA A 495 17.61 18.02 12.52
C ALA A 495 18.42 16.95 11.76
N GLU A 496 18.79 15.84 12.45
CA GLU A 496 19.50 14.72 11.84
C GLU A 496 18.64 14.03 10.77
N ALA A 497 17.37 13.74 11.08
CA ALA A 497 16.42 13.12 10.17
C ALA A 497 15.96 14.06 9.05
N GLY A 498 16.01 15.38 9.26
CA GLY A 498 15.63 16.39 8.28
C GLY A 498 14.13 16.57 8.14
N VAL A 499 13.35 16.35 9.21
CA VAL A 499 11.92 16.66 9.25
C VAL A 499 11.68 18.18 9.30
N ASP A 500 10.47 18.61 8.91
CA ASP A 500 10.13 20.05 8.86
C ASP A 500 9.78 20.63 10.23
N ASP A 501 9.23 19.77 11.12
CA ASP A 501 8.76 20.20 12.44
C ASP A 501 8.78 19.00 13.40
N PHE A 502 8.61 19.25 14.70
CA PHE A 502 8.51 18.17 15.68
C PHE A 502 7.63 18.57 16.89
N LEU A 503 6.99 17.57 17.49
CA LEU A 503 6.27 17.65 18.74
C LEU A 503 7.02 16.79 19.78
N ALA A 504 7.59 17.43 20.79
CA ALA A 504 8.30 16.80 21.90
C ALA A 504 7.38 16.63 23.12
N GLU A 505 7.76 15.71 24.03
CA GLU A 505 7.02 15.43 25.28
C GLU A 505 5.54 15.09 25.02
N ALA A 506 5.26 14.51 23.85
CA ALA A 506 3.93 14.24 23.36
C ALA A 506 3.28 13.05 24.08
N THR A 507 2.09 13.28 24.62
CA THR A 507 1.18 12.23 25.09
C THR A 507 0.34 11.69 23.93
N PRO A 508 -0.33 10.52 24.07
CA PRO A 508 -1.29 10.03 23.07
C PRO A 508 -2.40 11.05 22.75
N GLU A 509 -2.85 11.81 23.75
CA GLU A 509 -3.84 12.87 23.61
C GLU A 509 -3.31 14.03 22.76
N ASP A 510 -2.04 14.42 22.92
CA ASP A 510 -1.41 15.47 22.13
C ASP A 510 -1.27 15.05 20.66
N LYS A 511 -0.94 13.78 20.39
CA LYS A 511 -0.94 13.22 19.03
C LYS A 511 -2.29 13.37 18.37
N LEU A 512 -3.36 12.99 19.07
CA LEU A 512 -4.73 13.08 18.60
C LEU A 512 -5.16 14.53 18.35
N LYS A 513 -4.81 15.44 19.27
CA LYS A 513 -5.11 16.87 19.16
C LYS A 513 -4.42 17.49 17.94
N LEU A 514 -3.17 17.15 17.68
CA LEU A 514 -2.42 17.65 16.53
C LEU A 514 -3.05 17.20 15.20
N ILE A 515 -3.48 15.93 15.09
CA ILE A 515 -4.20 15.43 13.91
C ILE A 515 -5.47 16.24 13.67
N ARG A 516 -6.29 16.39 14.71
CA ARG A 516 -7.55 17.14 14.62
C ARG A 516 -7.34 18.62 14.26
N GLN A 517 -6.24 19.21 14.72
CA GLN A 517 -5.89 20.59 14.37
C GLN A 517 -5.62 20.71 12.87
N TYR A 518 -4.77 19.85 12.29
CA TYR A 518 -4.50 19.88 10.85
C TYR A 518 -5.75 19.56 10.02
N GLN A 519 -6.59 18.61 10.47
CA GLN A 519 -7.85 18.28 9.80
C GLN A 519 -8.84 19.47 9.85
N ALA A 520 -8.89 20.22 10.95
CA ALA A 520 -9.70 21.44 11.06
C ALA A 520 -9.22 22.56 10.13
N GLU A 521 -7.93 22.58 9.78
CA GLU A 521 -7.35 23.46 8.77
C GLU A 521 -7.66 23.01 7.33
N GLY A 522 -8.39 21.91 7.15
CA GLY A 522 -8.71 21.32 5.84
C GLY A 522 -7.58 20.50 5.22
N ARG A 523 -6.57 20.09 6.00
CA ARG A 523 -5.43 19.29 5.53
C ARG A 523 -5.67 17.81 5.71
N MET A 524 -5.25 17.03 4.74
CA MET A 524 -5.22 15.58 4.81
C MET A 524 -3.99 15.11 5.58
N VAL A 525 -4.23 14.35 6.64
CA VAL A 525 -3.19 13.90 7.58
C VAL A 525 -2.89 12.43 7.41
N ALA A 526 -1.63 12.11 7.11
CA ALA A 526 -1.12 10.75 7.24
C ALA A 526 -0.37 10.58 8.57
N MET A 527 -0.48 9.41 9.18
CA MET A 527 0.28 9.04 10.37
C MET A 527 0.90 7.67 10.22
N THR A 528 2.13 7.52 10.71
CA THR A 528 2.76 6.21 10.90
C THR A 528 3.06 5.99 12.37
N GLY A 529 2.91 4.76 12.82
CA GLY A 529 3.23 4.33 14.17
C GLY A 529 3.26 2.82 14.29
N ASP A 530 3.87 2.32 15.36
CA ASP A 530 4.05 0.89 15.63
C ASP A 530 3.58 0.49 17.05
N GLY A 531 3.43 1.44 17.96
CA GLY A 531 3.06 1.20 19.34
C GLY A 531 1.54 1.16 19.62
N THR A 532 1.16 0.54 20.72
CA THR A 532 -0.25 0.55 21.22
C THR A 532 -0.72 1.96 21.56
N ASN A 533 0.18 2.84 21.98
CA ASN A 533 -0.06 4.25 22.27
C ASN A 533 -0.38 5.07 21.01
N ASP A 534 -0.04 4.56 19.82
CA ASP A 534 -0.34 5.20 18.54
C ASP A 534 -1.73 4.84 17.98
N ALA A 535 -2.32 3.74 18.44
CA ALA A 535 -3.58 3.23 17.91
C ALA A 535 -4.73 4.28 17.87
N PRO A 536 -4.96 5.11 18.90
CA PRO A 536 -5.99 6.16 18.83
C PRO A 536 -5.70 7.21 17.76
N ALA A 537 -4.45 7.59 17.59
CA ALA A 537 -4.01 8.56 16.60
C ALA A 537 -4.05 7.98 15.17
N LEU A 538 -3.63 6.72 14.99
CA LEU A 538 -3.79 5.99 13.72
C LEU A 538 -5.26 5.89 13.30
N ALA A 539 -6.17 5.58 14.24
CA ALA A 539 -7.60 5.50 13.96
C ALA A 539 -8.22 6.86 13.53
N GLN A 540 -7.64 7.99 13.98
CA GLN A 540 -8.11 9.33 13.66
C GLN A 540 -7.56 9.85 12.32
N ALA A 541 -6.35 9.44 11.92
CA ALA A 541 -5.70 9.94 10.71
C ALA A 541 -6.45 9.51 9.43
N ASP A 542 -6.41 10.36 8.40
CA ASP A 542 -7.03 10.08 7.09
C ASP A 542 -6.32 8.91 6.40
N VAL A 543 -5.00 8.87 6.53
CA VAL A 543 -4.14 7.76 6.10
C VAL A 543 -3.32 7.28 7.30
N ALA A 544 -3.55 6.06 7.73
CA ALA A 544 -2.89 5.47 8.89
C ALA A 544 -2.07 4.25 8.46
N VAL A 545 -0.76 4.35 8.53
CA VAL A 545 0.16 3.28 8.16
C VAL A 545 0.76 2.66 9.41
N ALA A 546 0.31 1.46 9.76
CA ALA A 546 0.92 0.69 10.83
C ALA A 546 2.12 -0.09 10.29
N MET A 547 3.18 -0.16 11.10
CA MET A 547 4.34 -1.00 10.78
C MET A 547 4.01 -2.47 11.05
N ASN A 548 4.54 -3.39 10.23
CA ASN A 548 4.34 -4.83 10.48
C ASN A 548 5.02 -5.30 11.77
N SER A 549 6.14 -4.69 12.14
CA SER A 549 6.79 -4.91 13.45
C SER A 549 5.97 -4.42 14.63
N GLY A 550 4.96 -3.57 14.39
CA GLY A 550 4.16 -2.94 15.44
C GLY A 550 3.15 -3.87 16.10
N THR A 551 2.55 -3.35 17.17
CA THR A 551 1.55 -4.07 17.97
C THR A 551 0.29 -4.40 17.18
N GLN A 552 -0.44 -5.42 17.63
CA GLN A 552 -1.72 -5.80 17.02
C GLN A 552 -2.73 -4.63 17.04
N ALA A 553 -2.74 -3.85 18.12
CA ALA A 553 -3.62 -2.68 18.25
C ALA A 553 -3.32 -1.61 17.19
N ALA A 554 -2.03 -1.34 16.90
CA ALA A 554 -1.62 -0.41 15.85
C ALA A 554 -2.04 -0.93 14.46
N LYS A 555 -1.84 -2.22 14.17
CA LYS A 555 -2.24 -2.84 12.89
C LYS A 555 -3.75 -2.81 12.67
N GLU A 556 -4.55 -2.96 13.71
CA GLU A 556 -6.02 -2.90 13.63
C GLU A 556 -6.55 -1.48 13.48
N ALA A 557 -5.87 -0.51 14.06
CA ALA A 557 -6.22 0.91 13.94
C ALA A 557 -5.84 1.50 12.59
N GLY A 558 -4.79 0.96 11.94
CA GLY A 558 -4.32 1.42 10.64
C GLY A 558 -5.25 1.05 9.48
N ASN A 559 -5.35 1.92 8.49
CA ASN A 559 -6.01 1.62 7.22
C ASN A 559 -5.03 1.14 6.13
N MET A 560 -3.75 1.11 6.47
CA MET A 560 -2.66 0.48 5.71
C MET A 560 -1.68 -0.21 6.65
N VAL A 561 -1.00 -1.24 6.16
CA VAL A 561 0.10 -1.90 6.87
C VAL A 561 1.32 -1.94 5.95
N ASP A 562 2.43 -1.39 6.42
CA ASP A 562 3.73 -1.49 5.77
C ASP A 562 4.41 -2.80 6.21
N LEU A 563 4.56 -3.72 5.29
CA LEU A 563 5.13 -5.04 5.55
C LEU A 563 6.64 -4.99 5.83
N ASP A 564 7.32 -4.03 5.22
CA ASP A 564 8.78 -3.85 5.36
C ASP A 564 9.15 -3.13 6.67
N SER A 565 8.16 -2.61 7.40
CA SER A 565 8.37 -1.77 8.59
C SER A 565 9.37 -0.63 8.36
N ASN A 566 9.32 -0.06 7.16
CA ASN A 566 10.22 0.98 6.72
C ASN A 566 9.47 2.30 6.47
N PRO A 567 9.62 3.33 7.29
CA PRO A 567 8.86 4.58 7.16
C PRO A 567 9.13 5.31 5.83
N THR A 568 10.22 4.99 5.13
CA THR A 568 10.49 5.54 3.80
C THR A 568 9.51 5.01 2.74
N LYS A 569 8.84 3.89 3.01
CA LYS A 569 7.76 3.34 2.17
C LYS A 569 6.57 4.27 2.04
N LEU A 570 6.38 5.17 3.00
CA LEU A 570 5.34 6.17 2.93
C LEU A 570 5.47 7.07 1.71
N LEU A 571 6.69 7.32 1.24
CA LEU A 571 6.93 7.98 -0.05
C LEU A 571 6.29 7.18 -1.20
N GLU A 572 6.52 5.86 -1.24
CA GLU A 572 5.95 4.98 -2.27
C GLU A 572 4.42 4.89 -2.17
N VAL A 573 3.89 4.94 -0.95
CA VAL A 573 2.44 5.00 -0.68
C VAL A 573 1.83 6.27 -1.28
N VAL A 574 2.41 7.43 -0.98
CA VAL A 574 1.98 8.72 -1.51
C VAL A 574 2.15 8.79 -3.03
N GLU A 575 3.28 8.35 -3.55
CA GLU A 575 3.53 8.30 -5.00
C GLU A 575 2.51 7.43 -5.73
N THR A 576 2.17 6.26 -5.16
CA THR A 576 1.18 5.36 -5.72
C THR A 576 -0.22 5.98 -5.69
N GLY A 577 -0.60 6.63 -4.59
CA GLY A 577 -1.85 7.39 -4.48
C GLY A 577 -1.93 8.52 -5.50
N LYS A 578 -0.90 9.36 -5.59
CA LYS A 578 -0.81 10.44 -6.60
C LYS A 578 -0.84 9.90 -8.03
N ALA A 579 -0.14 8.80 -8.32
CA ALA A 579 -0.18 8.15 -9.63
C ALA A 579 -1.58 7.61 -9.97
N LEU A 580 -2.33 7.12 -8.98
CA LEU A 580 -3.72 6.68 -9.16
C LEU A 580 -4.64 7.85 -9.54
N LEU A 581 -4.58 8.96 -8.79
CA LEU A 581 -5.35 10.17 -9.07
C LEU A 581 -5.01 10.74 -10.44
N MET A 582 -3.72 10.83 -10.77
CA MET A 582 -3.26 11.28 -12.09
C MET A 582 -3.75 10.38 -13.21
N THR A 583 -3.74 9.06 -13.03
CA THR A 583 -4.20 8.11 -14.05
C THR A 583 -5.69 8.32 -14.34
N ARG A 584 -6.51 8.50 -13.30
CA ARG A 584 -7.94 8.82 -13.46
C ARG A 584 -8.13 10.15 -14.19
N GLY A 585 -7.44 11.19 -13.75
CA GLY A 585 -7.51 12.51 -14.38
C GLY A 585 -7.08 12.48 -15.86
N SER A 586 -6.02 11.77 -16.18
CA SER A 586 -5.52 11.60 -17.56
C SER A 586 -6.50 10.86 -18.44
N LEU A 587 -7.07 9.74 -17.96
CA LEU A 587 -8.06 8.96 -18.70
C LEU A 587 -9.38 9.72 -18.88
N THR A 588 -9.81 10.48 -17.87
CA THR A 588 -11.00 11.33 -17.96
C THR A 588 -10.80 12.44 -19.00
N THR A 589 -9.65 13.13 -18.94
CA THR A 589 -9.31 14.18 -19.93
C THR A 589 -9.26 13.62 -21.35
N PHE A 590 -8.60 12.47 -21.51
CA PHE A 590 -8.55 11.79 -22.81
C PHE A 590 -9.92 11.38 -23.30
N SER A 591 -10.77 10.79 -22.43
CA SER A 591 -12.11 10.33 -22.81
C SER A 591 -12.99 11.48 -23.32
N ILE A 592 -13.02 12.60 -22.57
CA ILE A 592 -13.81 13.78 -22.97
C ILE A 592 -13.28 14.37 -24.30
N ALA A 593 -11.96 14.51 -24.43
CA ALA A 593 -11.35 15.04 -25.66
C ALA A 593 -11.56 14.10 -26.85
N ASN A 594 -11.50 12.79 -26.64
CA ASN A 594 -11.72 11.76 -27.64
C ASN A 594 -13.15 11.80 -28.23
N ASP A 595 -14.15 12.14 -27.43
CA ASP A 595 -15.53 12.16 -27.86
C ASP A 595 -15.79 13.29 -28.87
N VAL A 596 -15.01 14.39 -28.82
CA VAL A 596 -15.16 15.53 -29.75
C VAL A 596 -15.01 15.09 -31.20
N ALA A 597 -14.04 14.27 -31.55
CA ALA A 597 -13.82 13.81 -32.93
C ALA A 597 -15.03 13.03 -33.49
N LYS A 598 -15.72 12.29 -32.64
CA LYS A 598 -16.90 11.49 -33.03
C LYS A 598 -18.09 12.35 -33.44
N TYR A 599 -18.22 13.57 -32.88
CA TYR A 599 -19.22 14.54 -33.37
C TYR A 599 -18.98 14.91 -34.82
N PHE A 600 -17.71 15.16 -35.19
CA PHE A 600 -17.34 15.51 -36.56
C PHE A 600 -17.43 14.32 -37.53
N ALA A 601 -17.46 13.08 -37.02
CA ALA A 601 -17.70 11.90 -37.82
C ALA A 601 -19.21 11.66 -38.07
N ILE A 602 -19.97 11.58 -36.95
CA ILE A 602 -21.34 11.02 -36.99
C ILE A 602 -22.39 12.08 -37.30
N LEU A 603 -22.31 13.31 -36.76
CA LEU A 603 -23.33 14.33 -37.02
C LEU A 603 -23.42 14.73 -38.47
N PRO A 604 -22.33 15.03 -39.22
CA PRO A 604 -22.42 15.25 -40.66
C PRO A 604 -22.98 14.04 -41.40
N ALA A 605 -22.55 12.83 -41.04
CA ALA A 605 -23.01 11.60 -41.66
C ALA A 605 -24.52 11.39 -41.54
N ILE A 606 -25.11 11.73 -40.39
CA ILE A 606 -26.54 11.58 -40.12
C ILE A 606 -27.38 12.62 -40.92
N PHE A 607 -26.93 13.89 -41.03
CA PHE A 607 -27.74 15.00 -41.46
C PHE A 607 -27.38 15.56 -42.84
N VAL A 608 -26.23 15.16 -43.44
CA VAL A 608 -25.78 15.72 -44.72
C VAL A 608 -26.78 15.51 -45.88
N THR A 609 -27.57 14.45 -45.85
CA THR A 609 -28.58 14.18 -46.85
C THR A 609 -29.77 15.16 -46.77
N THR A 610 -30.07 15.64 -45.55
CA THR A 610 -31.15 16.62 -45.31
C THR A 610 -30.60 18.06 -45.37
N TYR A 611 -29.41 18.28 -44.88
CA TYR A 611 -28.73 19.57 -44.85
C TYR A 611 -27.31 19.49 -45.43
N PRO A 612 -27.17 19.61 -46.76
CA PRO A 612 -25.88 19.46 -47.45
C PRO A 612 -24.78 20.40 -46.96
N GLN A 613 -25.15 21.54 -46.38
CA GLN A 613 -24.20 22.50 -45.78
C GLN A 613 -23.38 21.89 -44.63
N LEU A 614 -23.91 20.88 -43.95
CA LEU A 614 -23.19 20.19 -42.88
C LEU A 614 -22.00 19.36 -43.39
N SER A 615 -21.84 19.20 -44.70
CA SER A 615 -20.63 18.63 -45.30
C SER A 615 -19.35 19.39 -44.88
N ALA A 616 -19.47 20.69 -44.58
CA ALA A 616 -18.37 21.50 -44.06
C ALA A 616 -17.82 20.97 -42.70
N LEU A 617 -18.63 20.25 -41.92
CA LEU A 617 -18.22 19.62 -40.68
C LEU A 617 -17.52 18.25 -40.89
N ASN A 618 -17.54 17.69 -42.08
CA ASN A 618 -16.81 16.47 -42.45
C ASN A 618 -15.31 16.76 -42.62
N VAL A 619 -14.66 17.23 -41.55
CA VAL A 619 -13.26 17.62 -41.52
C VAL A 619 -12.34 16.46 -41.91
N MET A 620 -12.74 15.24 -41.58
CA MET A 620 -11.98 14.02 -41.88
C MET A 620 -12.18 13.53 -43.32
N GLN A 621 -13.13 14.11 -44.08
CA GLN A 621 -13.50 13.67 -45.45
C GLN A 621 -13.75 12.16 -45.49
N LEU A 622 -14.66 11.69 -44.63
CA LEU A 622 -15.06 10.28 -44.58
C LEU A 622 -15.84 9.88 -45.84
N ALA A 623 -15.64 8.64 -46.27
CA ALA A 623 -16.06 8.18 -47.60
C ALA A 623 -17.59 8.12 -47.79
N SER A 624 -18.34 7.70 -46.79
CA SER A 624 -19.79 7.62 -46.78
C SER A 624 -20.39 7.83 -45.40
N PRO A 625 -21.68 8.17 -45.26
CA PRO A 625 -22.35 8.21 -43.96
C PRO A 625 -22.23 6.92 -43.14
N SER A 626 -22.44 5.78 -43.82
CA SER A 626 -22.36 4.46 -43.16
C SER A 626 -20.94 4.13 -42.71
N SER A 627 -19.92 4.40 -43.56
CA SER A 627 -18.52 4.17 -43.17
C SER A 627 -18.08 5.07 -42.04
N ALA A 628 -18.55 6.32 -42.00
CA ALA A 628 -18.26 7.28 -40.93
C ALA A 628 -18.80 6.79 -39.58
N ILE A 629 -20.06 6.35 -39.54
CA ILE A 629 -20.69 5.82 -38.32
C ILE A 629 -19.96 4.56 -37.86
N LEU A 630 -19.74 3.61 -38.79
CA LEU A 630 -19.07 2.34 -38.43
C LEU A 630 -17.64 2.56 -37.97
N SER A 631 -16.88 3.44 -38.62
CA SER A 631 -15.50 3.75 -38.25
C SER A 631 -15.41 4.41 -36.87
N ALA A 632 -16.35 5.27 -36.50
CA ALA A 632 -16.43 5.88 -35.19
C ALA A 632 -16.74 4.82 -34.10
N VAL A 633 -17.65 3.88 -34.37
CA VAL A 633 -17.99 2.79 -33.44
C VAL A 633 -16.81 1.82 -33.28
N ILE A 634 -16.14 1.45 -34.36
CA ILE A 634 -14.91 0.61 -34.31
C ILE A 634 -13.83 1.28 -33.50
N PHE A 635 -13.56 2.55 -33.79
CA PHE A 635 -12.56 3.31 -33.04
C PHE A 635 -12.90 3.38 -31.55
N ASN A 636 -14.17 3.60 -31.19
CA ASN A 636 -14.65 3.64 -29.82
C ASN A 636 -14.39 2.32 -29.04
N ALA A 637 -14.54 1.19 -29.71
CA ALA A 637 -14.23 -0.11 -29.12
C ALA A 637 -12.72 -0.33 -28.98
N LEU A 638 -11.94 -0.05 -30.01
CA LEU A 638 -10.50 -0.29 -30.04
C LEU A 638 -9.74 0.59 -29.05
N ILE A 639 -10.14 1.84 -28.87
CA ILE A 639 -9.45 2.76 -27.96
C ILE A 639 -9.47 2.27 -26.50
N ILE A 640 -10.52 1.55 -26.10
CA ILE A 640 -10.58 0.92 -24.77
C ILE A 640 -9.42 -0.05 -24.62
N VAL A 641 -9.18 -0.92 -25.63
CA VAL A 641 -8.08 -1.90 -25.61
C VAL A 641 -6.72 -1.21 -25.51
N PHE A 642 -6.49 -0.16 -26.33
CA PHE A 642 -5.24 0.59 -26.32
C PHE A 642 -4.97 1.31 -24.99
N LEU A 643 -6.00 1.66 -24.23
CA LEU A 643 -5.89 2.32 -22.95
C LEU A 643 -5.80 1.36 -21.76
N ILE A 644 -6.06 0.06 -21.94
CA ILE A 644 -5.88 -0.95 -20.88
C ILE A 644 -4.48 -0.89 -20.23
N PRO A 645 -3.36 -0.87 -21.00
CA PRO A 645 -2.04 -0.77 -20.40
C PRO A 645 -1.84 0.50 -19.56
N LEU A 646 -2.41 1.63 -20.00
CA LEU A 646 -2.35 2.89 -19.25
C LEU A 646 -3.19 2.80 -17.96
N ALA A 647 -4.38 2.21 -18.02
CA ALA A 647 -5.25 2.01 -16.86
C ALA A 647 -4.60 1.10 -15.80
N LEU A 648 -3.93 0.03 -16.23
CA LEU A 648 -3.34 -0.98 -15.34
C LEU A 648 -1.95 -0.60 -14.81
N LYS A 649 -1.07 -0.03 -15.67
CA LYS A 649 0.27 0.43 -15.24
C LYS A 649 0.23 1.79 -14.56
N GLY A 650 -0.76 2.61 -14.89
CA GLY A 650 -0.89 3.99 -14.44
C GLY A 650 0.11 4.96 -15.09
N VAL A 651 -0.17 6.23 -14.91
CA VAL A 651 0.72 7.33 -15.28
C VAL A 651 1.81 7.45 -14.23
N LYS A 652 3.09 7.50 -14.62
CA LYS A 652 4.19 7.72 -13.69
C LYS A 652 4.07 9.11 -13.05
N TYR A 653 4.05 9.12 -11.72
CA TYR A 653 4.14 10.35 -10.96
C TYR A 653 5.51 11.03 -11.20
N ARG A 654 5.52 12.34 -11.25
CA ARG A 654 6.73 13.19 -11.22
C ARG A 654 6.50 14.28 -10.20
N ALA A 655 7.46 14.50 -9.32
CA ALA A 655 7.43 15.56 -8.31
C ALA A 655 7.63 16.93 -8.95
N VAL A 656 6.60 17.40 -9.67
CA VAL A 656 6.54 18.73 -10.28
C VAL A 656 5.31 19.45 -9.75
N GLY A 657 5.33 20.78 -9.72
CA GLY A 657 4.20 21.56 -9.21
C GLY A 657 2.87 21.26 -9.92
N ALA A 658 1.75 21.40 -9.22
CA ALA A 658 0.41 21.05 -9.71
C ALA A 658 0.07 21.71 -11.07
N ALA A 659 0.48 22.98 -11.26
CA ALA A 659 0.25 23.70 -12.53
C ALA A 659 1.01 23.08 -13.72
N ALA A 660 2.27 22.63 -13.51
CA ALA A 660 3.05 21.97 -14.55
C ALA A 660 2.47 20.60 -14.90
N LEU A 661 1.98 19.89 -13.89
CA LEU A 661 1.31 18.60 -14.04
C LEU A 661 0.01 18.73 -14.84
N LEU A 662 -0.84 19.70 -14.48
CA LEU A 662 -2.08 20.00 -15.19
C LEU A 662 -1.81 20.37 -16.67
N ARG A 663 -0.87 21.28 -16.91
CA ARG A 663 -0.47 21.68 -18.28
C ARG A 663 -0.02 20.48 -19.11
N ARG A 664 0.79 19.60 -18.53
CA ARG A 664 1.26 18.38 -19.19
C ARG A 664 0.11 17.42 -19.49
N ASN A 665 -0.80 17.21 -18.54
CA ASN A 665 -1.99 16.37 -18.76
C ASN A 665 -2.86 16.91 -19.87
N LEU A 666 -3.13 18.22 -19.90
CA LEU A 666 -3.90 18.85 -20.97
C LEU A 666 -3.21 18.74 -22.33
N LEU A 667 -1.88 18.87 -22.41
CA LEU A 667 -1.14 18.73 -23.66
C LEU A 667 -1.10 17.28 -24.16
N ILE A 668 -0.81 16.30 -23.29
CA ILE A 668 -0.66 14.91 -23.71
C ILE A 668 -2.03 14.25 -23.93
N TYR A 669 -2.91 14.32 -22.92
CA TYR A 669 -4.17 13.59 -22.92
C TYR A 669 -5.33 14.41 -23.48
N GLY A 670 -5.32 15.74 -23.34
CA GLY A 670 -6.30 16.63 -23.95
C GLY A 670 -6.07 16.79 -25.45
N LEU A 671 -4.93 17.33 -25.84
CA LEU A 671 -4.60 17.53 -27.25
C LEU A 671 -4.39 16.19 -27.96
N GLY A 672 -3.71 15.23 -27.34
CA GLY A 672 -3.57 13.88 -27.88
C GLY A 672 -4.91 13.16 -28.01
N GLY A 673 -5.79 13.28 -27.00
CA GLY A 673 -7.15 12.77 -27.02
C GLY A 673 -8.00 13.42 -28.12
N LEU A 674 -7.71 14.67 -28.49
CA LEU A 674 -8.39 15.34 -29.59
C LEU A 674 -7.88 14.86 -30.97
N VAL A 675 -6.57 14.77 -31.16
CA VAL A 675 -5.94 14.49 -32.47
C VAL A 675 -5.99 13.01 -32.83
N VAL A 676 -5.69 12.10 -31.89
CA VAL A 676 -5.62 10.66 -32.15
C VAL A 676 -6.92 10.09 -32.79
N PRO A 677 -8.12 10.46 -32.30
CA PRO A 677 -9.35 9.95 -32.88
C PRO A 677 -9.60 10.42 -34.31
N PHE A 678 -9.22 11.67 -34.67
CA PHE A 678 -9.37 12.13 -36.05
C PHE A 678 -8.53 11.26 -37.00
N VAL A 679 -7.29 10.97 -36.63
CA VAL A 679 -6.41 10.10 -37.44
C VAL A 679 -6.90 8.65 -37.41
N GLY A 680 -7.29 8.15 -36.23
CA GLY A 680 -7.74 6.76 -36.07
C GLY A 680 -9.05 6.46 -36.80
N ILE A 681 -10.05 7.33 -36.66
CA ILE A 681 -11.33 7.18 -37.39
C ILE A 681 -11.11 7.22 -38.90
N LYS A 682 -10.27 8.16 -39.40
CA LYS A 682 -9.94 8.23 -40.83
C LYS A 682 -9.21 6.98 -41.33
N ALA A 683 -8.25 6.48 -40.58
CA ALA A 683 -7.57 5.24 -40.95
C ALA A 683 -8.52 4.04 -41.03
N ILE A 684 -9.44 3.92 -40.07
CA ILE A 684 -10.47 2.87 -40.08
C ILE A 684 -11.43 3.05 -41.24
N ASP A 685 -11.84 4.29 -41.57
CA ASP A 685 -12.70 4.62 -42.70
C ASP A 685 -12.10 4.13 -44.02
N LEU A 686 -10.79 4.35 -44.20
CA LEU A 686 -10.10 3.84 -45.40
C LEU A 686 -10.10 2.31 -45.48
N LEU A 687 -9.91 1.62 -44.34
CA LEU A 687 -9.95 0.16 -44.28
C LEU A 687 -11.35 -0.39 -44.52
N VAL A 688 -12.36 0.21 -43.89
CA VAL A 688 -13.79 -0.18 -44.07
C VAL A 688 -14.24 0.02 -45.53
N SER A 689 -13.91 1.16 -46.12
CA SER A 689 -14.24 1.46 -47.52
C SER A 689 -13.50 0.54 -48.50
N ALA A 690 -12.24 0.20 -48.22
CA ALA A 690 -11.48 -0.73 -49.07
C ALA A 690 -11.97 -2.18 -48.97
N SER A 691 -12.59 -2.57 -47.86
CA SER A 691 -13.13 -3.92 -47.65
C SER A 691 -14.49 -4.16 -48.35
N GLY A 692 -15.14 -3.11 -48.82
CA GLY A 692 -16.48 -3.21 -49.40
C GLY A 692 -17.60 -3.61 -48.44
N LEU A 693 -17.36 -3.44 -47.14
CA LEU A 693 -18.33 -3.75 -46.07
C LEU A 693 -19.47 -2.71 -46.01
N VAL A 694 -19.24 -1.49 -46.52
CA VAL A 694 -20.20 -0.37 -46.49
C VAL A 694 -20.06 0.49 -47.72
#